data_eaa0a7146096415653920d783132a7c7
#
_entry.id   eaa0a7146096415653920d783132a7c7
#
_cell.length_a   1.000
_cell.length_b   1.000
_cell.length_c   1.000
_cell.angle_alpha   90.00
_cell.angle_beta   90.00
_cell.angle_gamma   90.00
#
_symmetry.space_group_name_H-M   'P 1'
#
loop_
_entity.id
_entity.type
_entity.pdbx_description
1 polymer ?
#
loop_
_entity_poly.entity_id
_entity_poly.type
_entity_poly.pdbx_seq_one_letter_code
_entity_poly.pdbx_strand_id
1 'polypeptide(L)'
;MKRLRLPMLILLACAAAVASSCAHTRRLSGYVLKKNSIEVTNSRSYPKSELSAYIKQSESGNKFNGIKGLFSSPVMLDESLIEPSLEGMLRHLEYEGYYNSSIDTVITRKRHTAKVTYKVTLGKQYPISEIEYAIADPAIDSIYRADSANHTVKRGTILSESALEGEAERLAAMLRDKGYYGYTKNYMFNFADTTAVADSALLRIELRNYTRNELPSAARQLTPYTIRHVSYQMPQGLNVTPRFLGEINLLSSGMPYSETLISNTYQRFAANHIFNTVNISLTPVDSTGEVDCLIALTPSDLQNFEVNMEASTNSTGLIGITPSLTYNHYNLFGGGEVFTLGFRGNFQFKINESARSNEFAITTGLTFPKLLLLPFIESRTQTLPSTKVSLAYNYQNRPEYTRNILSATYGYSWAASRNLRYSVTLPGLSVIKIFNIDEDFYKNLNSSYLQYQYQDHFDLGAAASIYYTTDPAVNPTGSYFYLRTDLASSGLLLNSGKNLWQENQRGERLIWGIPYAQYLRAQVSAVETLRFGSDNNFALAARLLAGVGYAYGNSSFLPLEQMFYAGGANSMRGWQSRTLGPGRSPLDDQFSIYNQVGDMRLEANLELRFPLFWKLSGALFTDWGNIWNLPKSSSLTQEDEDYALSVFSFKDMMRSGAMSWGLGARLDFGLLLVRVDVGFKGYDPESQHWLAPREWVSRDGYAVHLGIGYPF
;
A
#
# COMPACT_ATOMS: atom_id res chain seq x y z
N MET A 1 8.31 -17.48 -44.69
CA MET A 1 7.53 -16.38 -45.30
C MET A 1 6.07 -16.23 -44.82
N LYS A 2 5.56 -17.07 -43.89
CA LYS A 2 4.16 -16.96 -43.36
C LYS A 2 4.01 -16.14 -42.06
N ARG A 3 5.10 -15.76 -41.38
CA ARG A 3 5.07 -15.05 -40.08
C ARG A 3 5.03 -13.50 -40.17
N LEU A 4 5.19 -12.91 -41.37
CA LEU A 4 5.19 -11.44 -41.51
C LEU A 4 3.79 -10.86 -41.92
N ARG A 5 2.80 -11.70 -42.22
CA ARG A 5 1.49 -11.23 -42.71
C ARG A 5 0.56 -10.67 -41.60
N LEU A 6 0.64 -11.18 -40.38
CA LEU A 6 -0.23 -10.74 -39.28
C LEU A 6 0.09 -9.32 -38.79
N PRO A 7 1.37 -8.95 -38.48
CA PRO A 7 1.70 -7.58 -38.09
C PRO A 7 1.46 -6.55 -39.19
N MET A 8 1.62 -6.95 -40.47
CA MET A 8 1.35 -6.07 -41.61
C MET A 8 -0.15 -5.84 -41.84
N LEU A 9 -1.00 -6.84 -41.58
CA LEU A 9 -2.47 -6.71 -41.61
C LEU A 9 -2.98 -5.83 -40.47
N ILE A 10 -2.39 -5.92 -39.26
CA ILE A 10 -2.69 -5.04 -38.12
C ILE A 10 -2.30 -3.61 -38.44
N LEU A 11 -1.11 -3.38 -39.02
CA LEU A 11 -0.66 -2.06 -39.47
C LEU A 11 -1.57 -1.47 -40.58
N LEU A 12 -2.01 -2.25 -41.51
CA LEU A 12 -2.94 -1.82 -42.55
C LEU A 12 -4.34 -1.51 -41.99
N ALA A 13 -4.84 -2.30 -41.05
CA ALA A 13 -6.10 -2.03 -40.34
C ALA A 13 -6.04 -0.76 -39.53
N CYS A 14 -4.92 -0.53 -38.83
CA CYS A 14 -4.67 0.73 -38.10
C CYS A 14 -4.56 1.94 -39.03
N ALA A 15 -3.91 1.81 -40.20
CA ALA A 15 -3.80 2.87 -41.20
C ALA A 15 -5.17 3.18 -41.84
N ALA A 16 -6.00 2.17 -42.14
CA ALA A 16 -7.36 2.36 -42.63
C ALA A 16 -8.29 3.03 -41.62
N ALA A 17 -8.17 2.68 -40.32
CA ALA A 17 -8.92 3.33 -39.24
C ALA A 17 -8.51 4.81 -39.04
N VAL A 18 -7.24 5.15 -39.22
CA VAL A 18 -6.73 6.52 -39.18
C VAL A 18 -7.22 7.34 -40.38
N ALA A 19 -7.29 6.74 -41.57
CA ALA A 19 -7.79 7.40 -42.78
C ALA A 19 -9.30 7.68 -42.74
N SER A 20 -10.12 6.76 -42.21
CA SER A 20 -11.57 6.94 -42.07
C SER A 20 -11.94 8.01 -41.03
N SER A 21 -11.16 8.19 -39.99
CA SER A 21 -11.35 9.23 -38.95
C SER A 21 -11.17 10.66 -39.51
N CYS A 22 -10.31 10.88 -40.53
CA CYS A 22 -10.12 12.18 -41.14
C CYS A 22 -11.26 12.59 -42.07
N ALA A 23 -12.03 11.63 -42.61
CA ALA A 23 -13.16 11.92 -43.52
C ALA A 23 -14.42 12.36 -42.77
N HIS A 24 -14.58 11.99 -41.50
CA HIS A 24 -15.77 12.29 -40.69
C HIS A 24 -15.87 13.77 -40.27
N THR A 25 -14.73 14.40 -39.99
CA THR A 25 -14.67 15.81 -39.55
C THR A 25 -15.00 16.84 -40.64
N ARG A 26 -14.95 16.45 -41.92
CA ARG A 26 -15.24 17.35 -43.05
C ARG A 26 -16.74 17.61 -43.29
N ARG A 27 -17.64 16.85 -42.65
CA ARG A 27 -19.11 16.95 -42.84
C ARG A 27 -19.84 17.67 -41.70
N LEU A 28 -19.10 18.14 -40.66
CA LEU A 28 -19.70 18.80 -39.49
C LEU A 28 -19.83 20.30 -39.74
N SER A 29 -20.99 20.87 -39.44
CA SER A 29 -21.21 22.32 -39.38
C SER A 29 -20.70 22.82 -38.04
N GLY A 30 -19.60 23.62 -38.04
CA GLY A 30 -19.00 24.21 -36.85
C GLY A 30 -17.55 23.79 -36.62
N TYR A 31 -17.01 24.13 -35.46
CA TYR A 31 -15.63 23.85 -35.10
C TYR A 31 -15.55 22.75 -34.05
N VAL A 32 -14.70 21.76 -34.29
CA VAL A 32 -14.42 20.70 -33.32
C VAL A 32 -13.47 21.25 -32.26
N LEU A 33 -13.82 21.17 -30.98
CA LEU A 33 -12.98 21.56 -29.88
C LEU A 33 -11.81 20.59 -29.71
N LYS A 34 -10.63 21.03 -30.15
CA LYS A 34 -9.42 20.19 -30.14
C LYS A 34 -8.67 20.26 -28.82
N LYS A 35 -8.67 21.43 -28.17
CA LYS A 35 -7.88 21.63 -26.94
C LYS A 35 -8.43 22.80 -26.14
N ASN A 36 -8.52 22.61 -24.82
CA ASN A 36 -8.56 23.67 -23.83
C ASN A 36 -7.13 23.88 -23.28
N SER A 37 -6.76 25.12 -23.06
CA SER A 37 -5.43 25.45 -22.53
C SER A 37 -5.56 26.54 -21.47
N ILE A 38 -4.93 26.37 -20.33
CA ILE A 38 -4.86 27.35 -19.27
C ILE A 38 -3.43 27.92 -19.26
N GLU A 39 -3.33 29.24 -19.34
CA GLU A 39 -2.07 29.98 -19.28
C GLU A 39 -2.14 30.96 -18.11
N VAL A 40 -1.38 30.69 -17.04
CA VAL A 40 -1.24 31.62 -15.92
C VAL A 40 -0.13 32.60 -16.27
N THR A 41 -0.47 33.87 -16.32
CA THR A 41 0.41 34.94 -16.88
C THR A 41 1.46 35.43 -15.89
N ASN A 42 1.13 35.49 -14.60
CA ASN A 42 1.96 36.08 -13.54
C ASN A 42 2.52 35.06 -12.51
N SER A 43 2.28 33.76 -12.71
CA SER A 43 2.85 32.72 -11.87
C SER A 43 3.18 31.46 -12.68
N ARG A 44 4.36 30.87 -12.46
CA ARG A 44 4.76 29.60 -13.07
C ARG A 44 4.48 28.40 -12.16
N SER A 45 4.28 28.63 -10.87
CA SER A 45 4.11 27.58 -9.86
C SER A 45 2.66 27.20 -9.59
N TYR A 46 1.68 27.99 -10.06
CA TYR A 46 0.26 27.70 -9.83
C TYR A 46 -0.17 26.41 -10.58
N PRO A 47 -0.81 25.44 -9.91
CA PRO A 47 -1.22 24.18 -10.51
C PRO A 47 -2.44 24.36 -11.44
N LYS A 48 -2.20 24.35 -12.74
CA LYS A 48 -3.23 24.57 -13.78
C LYS A 48 -4.35 23.51 -13.75
N SER A 49 -4.09 22.36 -13.20
CA SER A 49 -5.05 21.25 -13.02
C SER A 49 -6.25 21.63 -12.17
N GLU A 50 -6.04 22.40 -11.12
CA GLU A 50 -7.13 22.88 -10.25
C GLU A 50 -8.17 23.66 -11.05
N LEU A 51 -7.72 24.57 -11.92
CA LEU A 51 -8.62 25.34 -12.78
C LEU A 51 -9.24 24.48 -13.91
N SER A 52 -8.55 23.43 -14.37
CA SER A 52 -9.06 22.61 -15.45
C SER A 52 -10.34 21.84 -15.08
N ALA A 53 -10.57 21.58 -13.78
CA ALA A 53 -11.79 20.95 -13.27
C ALA A 53 -13.05 21.79 -13.50
N TYR A 54 -12.89 23.10 -13.64
CA TYR A 54 -14.00 24.04 -13.84
C TYR A 54 -14.35 24.28 -15.31
N ILE A 55 -13.58 23.73 -16.26
CA ILE A 55 -13.90 23.79 -17.68
C ILE A 55 -15.12 22.89 -17.94
N LYS A 56 -16.24 23.52 -18.32
CA LYS A 56 -17.52 22.81 -18.52
C LYS A 56 -17.57 21.94 -19.78
N GLN A 57 -16.71 22.20 -20.76
CA GLN A 57 -16.67 21.44 -21.99
C GLN A 57 -15.38 20.65 -22.12
N SER A 58 -15.50 19.32 -22.22
CA SER A 58 -14.36 18.44 -22.46
C SER A 58 -13.86 18.54 -23.90
N GLU A 59 -12.56 18.31 -24.09
CA GLU A 59 -11.91 18.27 -25.40
C GLU A 59 -12.39 17.06 -26.22
N SER A 60 -12.43 17.21 -27.56
CA SER A 60 -12.51 16.05 -28.44
C SER A 60 -11.30 15.15 -28.20
N GLY A 61 -11.56 13.87 -27.90
CA GLY A 61 -10.49 12.93 -27.58
C GLY A 61 -9.38 12.96 -28.64
N ASN A 62 -8.13 13.14 -28.21
CA ASN A 62 -6.98 13.05 -29.09
C ASN A 62 -6.90 11.63 -29.67
N LYS A 63 -6.50 11.48 -30.91
CA LYS A 63 -6.31 10.18 -31.58
C LYS A 63 -5.36 9.24 -30.81
N PHE A 64 -4.56 9.77 -29.90
CA PHE A 64 -3.64 9.05 -29.01
C PHE A 64 -4.17 8.78 -27.59
N ASN A 65 -5.38 9.24 -27.26
CA ASN A 65 -6.00 8.95 -25.95
C ASN A 65 -6.68 7.56 -25.93
N GLY A 66 -5.98 6.54 -26.40
CA GLY A 66 -6.42 5.16 -26.34
C GLY A 66 -7.67 4.85 -27.20
N ILE A 67 -8.25 3.68 -26.96
CA ILE A 67 -9.42 3.14 -27.70
C ILE A 67 -10.63 4.10 -27.66
N LYS A 68 -10.81 4.89 -26.60
CA LYS A 68 -11.89 5.89 -26.51
C LYS A 68 -11.76 7.00 -27.57
N GLY A 69 -10.55 7.40 -27.95
CA GLY A 69 -10.34 8.42 -28.99
C GLY A 69 -10.66 7.95 -30.42
N LEU A 70 -10.66 6.64 -30.65
CA LEU A 70 -11.02 6.04 -31.94
C LEU A 70 -12.54 5.98 -32.16
N PHE A 71 -13.34 5.94 -31.10
CA PHE A 71 -14.80 5.74 -31.15
C PHE A 71 -15.60 6.89 -30.54
N SER A 72 -14.95 7.97 -30.06
CA SER A 72 -15.67 9.13 -29.53
C SER A 72 -16.12 10.05 -30.67
N SER A 73 -17.38 10.46 -30.63
CA SER A 73 -17.88 11.54 -31.50
C SER A 73 -17.12 12.82 -31.27
N PRO A 74 -16.78 13.59 -32.29
CA PRO A 74 -16.10 14.86 -32.12
C PRO A 74 -16.97 15.83 -31.31
N VAL A 75 -16.39 16.46 -30.29
CA VAL A 75 -17.07 17.47 -29.47
C VAL A 75 -17.01 18.79 -30.21
N MET A 76 -18.16 19.34 -30.56
CA MET A 76 -18.27 20.66 -31.20
C MET A 76 -18.08 21.77 -30.17
N LEU A 77 -17.34 22.83 -30.54
CA LEU A 77 -17.19 23.99 -29.67
C LEU A 77 -18.56 24.62 -29.41
N ASP A 78 -18.92 24.71 -28.14
CA ASP A 78 -20.06 25.45 -27.63
C ASP A 78 -19.53 26.66 -26.84
N GLU A 79 -19.65 27.84 -27.43
CA GLU A 79 -19.14 29.08 -26.83
C GLU A 79 -19.96 29.51 -25.60
N SER A 80 -21.20 29.05 -25.47
CA SER A 80 -22.06 29.34 -24.28
C SER A 80 -21.53 28.72 -22.98
N LEU A 81 -20.68 27.68 -23.06
CA LEU A 81 -20.05 27.02 -21.90
C LEU A 81 -18.76 27.71 -21.43
N ILE A 82 -18.28 28.72 -22.18
CA ILE A 82 -17.06 29.45 -21.81
C ILE A 82 -17.30 30.29 -20.57
N GLU A 83 -18.38 31.12 -20.58
CA GLU A 83 -18.68 32.01 -19.46
C GLU A 83 -18.90 31.25 -18.12
N PRO A 84 -19.70 30.18 -18.07
CA PRO A 84 -19.81 29.36 -16.85
C PRO A 84 -18.48 28.72 -16.41
N SER A 85 -17.55 28.47 -17.34
CA SER A 85 -16.21 27.99 -17.01
C SER A 85 -15.35 29.08 -16.37
N LEU A 86 -15.42 30.32 -16.90
CA LEU A 86 -14.72 31.48 -16.33
C LEU A 86 -15.21 31.79 -14.92
N GLU A 87 -16.53 31.83 -14.72
CA GLU A 87 -17.13 32.06 -13.40
C GLU A 87 -16.67 30.98 -12.39
N GLY A 88 -16.66 29.72 -12.80
CA GLY A 88 -16.20 28.63 -11.95
C GLY A 88 -14.72 28.76 -11.55
N MET A 89 -13.86 29.11 -12.51
CA MET A 89 -12.44 29.34 -12.24
C MET A 89 -12.22 30.58 -11.35
N LEU A 90 -12.91 31.69 -11.60
CA LEU A 90 -12.78 32.93 -10.79
C LEU A 90 -13.23 32.67 -9.34
N ARG A 91 -14.36 31.99 -9.12
CA ARG A 91 -14.82 31.59 -7.78
C ARG A 91 -13.82 30.71 -7.06
N HIS A 92 -13.21 29.77 -7.78
CA HIS A 92 -12.18 28.92 -7.18
C HIS A 92 -10.93 29.72 -6.78
N LEU A 93 -10.48 30.64 -7.63
CA LEU A 93 -9.36 31.52 -7.31
C LEU A 93 -9.64 32.38 -6.07
N GLU A 94 -10.86 32.93 -5.96
CA GLU A 94 -11.29 33.70 -4.81
C GLU A 94 -11.38 32.82 -3.54
N TYR A 95 -11.92 31.61 -3.66
CA TYR A 95 -11.96 30.61 -2.59
C TYR A 95 -10.55 30.28 -2.05
N GLU A 96 -9.53 30.24 -2.92
CA GLU A 96 -8.12 30.02 -2.56
C GLU A 96 -7.38 31.32 -2.17
N GLY A 97 -8.10 32.46 -2.10
CA GLY A 97 -7.56 33.75 -1.62
C GLY A 97 -6.86 34.62 -2.67
N TYR A 98 -7.03 34.30 -3.96
CA TYR A 98 -6.57 35.19 -5.05
C TYR A 98 -7.65 36.18 -5.43
N TYR A 99 -7.77 37.24 -4.66
CA TYR A 99 -8.80 38.26 -4.82
C TYR A 99 -8.54 39.14 -6.03
N ASN A 100 -9.62 39.52 -6.76
CA ASN A 100 -9.56 40.30 -7.98
C ASN A 100 -8.73 39.67 -9.11
N SER A 101 -8.75 38.34 -9.21
CA SER A 101 -8.22 37.64 -10.37
C SER A 101 -9.00 37.95 -11.63
N SER A 102 -8.34 37.90 -12.79
CA SER A 102 -9.01 38.08 -14.08
C SER A 102 -8.65 36.94 -15.05
N ILE A 103 -9.60 36.62 -15.92
CA ILE A 103 -9.41 35.56 -16.93
C ILE A 103 -9.89 36.09 -18.29
N ASP A 104 -8.96 36.17 -19.23
CA ASP A 104 -9.26 36.46 -20.63
C ASP A 104 -9.32 35.19 -21.45
N THR A 105 -10.21 35.13 -22.45
CA THR A 105 -10.37 33.97 -23.30
C THR A 105 -9.95 34.26 -24.73
N VAL A 106 -9.11 33.38 -25.28
CA VAL A 106 -8.68 33.48 -26.70
C VAL A 106 -9.10 32.20 -27.42
N ILE A 107 -9.98 32.35 -28.41
CA ILE A 107 -10.43 31.23 -29.27
C ILE A 107 -9.65 31.30 -30.60
N THR A 108 -8.81 30.29 -30.81
CA THR A 108 -8.05 30.15 -32.06
C THR A 108 -8.74 29.11 -32.94
N ARG A 109 -9.25 29.56 -34.10
CA ARG A 109 -9.93 28.69 -35.07
C ARG A 109 -9.00 28.40 -36.25
N LYS A 110 -8.80 27.12 -36.60
CA LYS A 110 -8.02 26.67 -37.77
C LYS A 110 -8.79 25.61 -38.54
N ARG A 111 -9.15 25.89 -39.82
CA ARG A 111 -9.96 25.01 -40.69
C ARG A 111 -11.27 24.61 -40.02
N HIS A 112 -11.35 23.36 -39.48
CA HIS A 112 -12.55 22.82 -38.82
C HIS A 112 -12.31 22.56 -37.31
N THR A 113 -11.25 23.10 -36.71
CA THR A 113 -10.91 22.87 -35.30
C THR A 113 -10.76 24.19 -34.54
N ALA A 114 -11.09 24.19 -33.26
CA ALA A 114 -10.89 25.30 -32.35
C ALA A 114 -10.01 24.89 -31.15
N LYS A 115 -9.24 25.84 -30.67
CA LYS A 115 -8.53 25.80 -29.39
C LYS A 115 -9.04 26.95 -28.55
N VAL A 116 -9.46 26.66 -27.32
CA VAL A 116 -9.80 27.68 -26.33
C VAL A 116 -8.60 27.84 -25.38
N THR A 117 -8.14 29.05 -25.18
CA THR A 117 -7.06 29.40 -24.24
C THR A 117 -7.59 30.37 -23.21
N TYR A 118 -7.59 29.94 -21.94
CA TYR A 118 -7.94 30.74 -20.78
C TYR A 118 -6.64 31.36 -20.22
N LYS A 119 -6.51 32.67 -20.34
CA LYS A 119 -5.36 33.45 -19.81
C LYS A 119 -5.73 33.96 -18.44
N VAL A 120 -5.17 33.34 -17.41
CA VAL A 120 -5.45 33.67 -16.02
C VAL A 120 -4.39 34.60 -15.47
N THR A 121 -4.82 35.72 -14.91
CA THR A 121 -3.98 36.61 -14.12
C THR A 121 -4.42 36.48 -12.65
N LEU A 122 -3.57 35.90 -11.83
CA LEU A 122 -3.85 35.73 -10.41
C LEU A 122 -3.89 37.08 -9.71
N GLY A 123 -4.89 37.25 -8.89
CA GLY A 123 -5.05 38.46 -8.09
C GLY A 123 -4.19 38.46 -6.82
N LYS A 124 -4.41 39.44 -5.98
CA LYS A 124 -3.61 39.65 -4.78
C LYS A 124 -4.05 38.72 -3.64
N GLN A 125 -3.09 38.22 -2.92
CA GLN A 125 -3.29 37.50 -1.68
C GLN A 125 -3.00 38.40 -0.48
N TYR A 126 -3.78 38.26 0.60
CA TYR A 126 -3.63 39.04 1.82
C TYR A 126 -3.25 38.12 2.99
N PRO A 127 -2.04 38.22 3.55
CA PRO A 127 -1.70 37.54 4.78
C PRO A 127 -2.45 38.15 5.97
N ILE A 128 -2.92 37.36 6.88
CA ILE A 128 -3.60 37.78 8.11
C ILE A 128 -2.57 38.42 9.04
N SER A 129 -2.76 39.71 9.37
CA SER A 129 -1.87 40.46 10.27
C SER A 129 -2.24 40.27 11.74
N GLU A 130 -3.55 40.23 12.05
CA GLU A 130 -4.09 40.11 13.39
C GLU A 130 -5.40 39.33 13.38
N ILE A 131 -5.68 38.58 14.46
CA ILE A 131 -6.93 37.80 14.64
C ILE A 131 -7.57 38.22 15.96
N GLU A 132 -8.80 38.73 15.86
CA GLU A 132 -9.68 38.98 17.00
C GLU A 132 -10.65 37.80 17.18
N TYR A 133 -10.82 37.35 18.42
CA TYR A 133 -11.74 36.27 18.75
C TYR A 133 -12.93 36.81 19.56
N ALA A 134 -14.15 36.60 19.06
CA ALA A 134 -15.41 36.91 19.72
C ALA A 134 -16.21 35.62 19.93
N ILE A 135 -16.00 34.95 21.04
CA ILE A 135 -16.58 33.63 21.34
C ILE A 135 -17.66 33.83 22.41
N ALA A 136 -18.91 33.52 22.06
CA ALA A 136 -20.06 33.78 22.93
C ALA A 136 -20.12 32.85 24.15
N ASP A 137 -19.66 31.60 24.02
CA ASP A 137 -19.66 30.60 25.10
C ASP A 137 -18.29 30.55 25.78
N PRO A 138 -18.20 30.82 27.10
CA PRO A 138 -16.91 30.82 27.82
C PRO A 138 -16.24 29.44 27.87
N ALA A 139 -16.99 28.35 27.86
CA ALA A 139 -16.46 26.99 27.88
C ALA A 139 -15.81 26.67 26.53
N ILE A 140 -16.46 27.02 25.43
CA ILE A 140 -15.92 26.86 24.05
C ILE A 140 -14.70 27.77 23.87
N ASP A 141 -14.74 29.02 24.39
CA ASP A 141 -13.59 29.95 24.33
C ASP A 141 -12.36 29.35 25.03
N SER A 142 -12.54 28.80 26.23
CA SER A 142 -11.47 28.12 26.97
C SER A 142 -10.89 26.92 26.17
N ILE A 143 -11.75 26.09 25.59
CA ILE A 143 -11.35 24.92 24.80
C ILE A 143 -10.59 25.37 23.55
N TYR A 144 -11.08 26.37 22.83
CA TYR A 144 -10.49 26.86 21.58
C TYR A 144 -9.10 27.48 21.83
N ARG A 145 -8.98 28.33 22.85
CA ARG A 145 -7.69 28.95 23.21
C ARG A 145 -6.66 27.94 23.69
N ALA A 146 -7.09 26.94 24.46
CA ALA A 146 -6.21 25.84 24.89
C ALA A 146 -5.62 25.04 23.71
N ASP A 147 -6.34 24.96 22.60
CA ASP A 147 -5.95 24.24 21.37
C ASP A 147 -5.17 25.12 20.36
N SER A 148 -4.74 26.33 20.75
CA SER A 148 -4.11 27.32 19.86
C SER A 148 -2.90 26.81 19.06
N ALA A 149 -2.18 25.82 19.58
CA ALA A 149 -1.06 25.17 18.88
C ALA A 149 -1.51 24.49 17.56
N ASN A 150 -2.72 23.95 17.54
CA ASN A 150 -3.29 23.18 16.43
C ASN A 150 -4.12 24.04 15.45
N HIS A 151 -4.31 25.34 15.70
CA HIS A 151 -5.05 26.19 14.79
C HIS A 151 -4.36 26.20 13.42
N THR A 152 -5.15 26.04 12.36
CA THR A 152 -4.68 26.14 10.97
C THR A 152 -4.63 27.56 10.47
N VAL A 153 -5.50 28.42 10.98
CA VAL A 153 -5.52 29.88 10.70
C VAL A 153 -4.75 30.61 11.79
N LYS A 154 -3.62 31.20 11.44
CA LYS A 154 -2.70 31.92 12.32
C LYS A 154 -2.28 33.23 11.66
N ARG A 155 -1.64 34.11 12.43
CA ARG A 155 -0.99 35.30 11.88
C ARG A 155 0.01 34.87 10.79
N GLY A 156 -0.06 35.50 9.60
CA GLY A 156 0.73 35.18 8.41
C GLY A 156 0.08 34.14 7.48
N THR A 157 -0.98 33.47 7.88
CA THR A 157 -1.78 32.61 6.97
C THR A 157 -2.43 33.48 5.91
N ILE A 158 -2.44 33.06 4.66
CA ILE A 158 -3.15 33.74 3.59
C ILE A 158 -4.66 33.67 3.85
N LEU A 159 -5.32 34.83 3.84
CA LEU A 159 -6.76 34.91 3.93
C LEU A 159 -7.39 34.21 2.72
N SER A 160 -8.09 33.12 2.94
CA SER A 160 -8.83 32.38 1.92
C SER A 160 -10.05 31.73 2.55
N GLU A 161 -11.11 31.56 1.80
CA GLU A 161 -12.31 30.86 2.27
C GLU A 161 -11.98 29.40 2.59
N SER A 162 -11.12 28.77 1.78
CA SER A 162 -10.57 27.42 1.97
C SER A 162 -9.90 27.27 3.36
N ALA A 163 -9.01 28.17 3.75
CA ALA A 163 -8.34 28.12 5.05
C ALA A 163 -9.32 28.34 6.22
N LEU A 164 -10.23 29.28 6.08
CA LEU A 164 -11.25 29.59 7.10
C LEU A 164 -12.24 28.44 7.28
N GLU A 165 -12.69 27.82 6.18
CA GLU A 165 -13.56 26.64 6.21
C GLU A 165 -12.86 25.44 6.83
N GLY A 166 -11.58 25.23 6.49
CA GLY A 166 -10.75 24.17 7.09
C GLY A 166 -10.61 24.31 8.61
N GLU A 167 -10.42 25.55 9.12
CA GLU A 167 -10.38 25.81 10.57
C GLU A 167 -11.75 25.59 11.21
N ALA A 168 -12.84 26.02 10.55
CA ALA A 168 -14.18 25.80 11.06
C ALA A 168 -14.54 24.31 11.13
N GLU A 169 -14.16 23.51 10.16
CA GLU A 169 -14.35 22.07 10.17
C GLU A 169 -13.50 21.39 11.25
N ARG A 170 -12.23 21.79 11.40
CA ARG A 170 -11.34 21.30 12.45
C ARG A 170 -11.92 21.57 13.85
N LEU A 171 -12.35 22.79 14.08
CA LEU A 171 -12.98 23.21 15.33
C LEU A 171 -14.26 22.40 15.58
N ALA A 172 -15.12 22.26 14.57
CA ALA A 172 -16.35 21.51 14.69
C ALA A 172 -16.08 20.03 15.05
N ALA A 173 -15.11 19.38 14.41
CA ALA A 173 -14.71 18.01 14.72
C ALA A 173 -14.19 17.90 16.17
N MET A 174 -13.31 18.81 16.60
CA MET A 174 -12.78 18.83 17.95
C MET A 174 -13.87 19.01 19.01
N LEU A 175 -14.82 19.92 18.80
CA LEU A 175 -15.93 20.15 19.75
C LEU A 175 -16.88 18.97 19.78
N ARG A 176 -17.18 18.32 18.65
CA ARG A 176 -17.97 17.10 18.63
C ARG A 176 -17.29 15.96 19.40
N ASP A 177 -15.98 15.89 19.38
CA ASP A 177 -15.24 14.92 20.19
C ASP A 177 -15.21 15.26 21.69
N LYS A 178 -15.48 16.51 22.05
CA LYS A 178 -15.58 16.97 23.44
C LYS A 178 -17.03 17.02 23.98
N GLY A 179 -17.97 16.39 23.27
CA GLY A 179 -19.33 16.27 23.71
C GLY A 179 -20.35 17.18 23.02
N TYR A 180 -19.94 18.16 22.26
CA TYR A 180 -20.87 19.12 21.63
C TYR A 180 -21.59 18.51 20.41
N TYR A 181 -22.54 17.63 20.69
CA TYR A 181 -23.39 17.00 19.68
C TYR A 181 -24.15 18.04 18.86
N GLY A 182 -24.12 17.90 17.53
CA GLY A 182 -24.77 18.84 16.62
C GLY A 182 -23.99 20.12 16.34
N TYR A 183 -22.78 20.31 16.89
CA TYR A 183 -21.94 21.43 16.51
C TYR A 183 -21.48 21.28 15.07
N THR A 184 -21.63 22.34 14.28
CA THR A 184 -21.23 22.36 12.86
C THR A 184 -20.36 23.56 12.57
N LYS A 185 -19.62 23.54 11.45
CA LYS A 185 -18.83 24.68 10.96
C LYS A 185 -19.64 25.98 10.80
N ASN A 186 -20.98 25.88 10.64
CA ASN A 186 -21.86 27.03 10.44
C ASN A 186 -22.00 27.93 11.68
N TYR A 187 -21.52 27.48 12.85
CA TYR A 187 -21.47 28.31 14.07
C TYR A 187 -20.27 29.28 14.07
N MET A 188 -19.31 29.13 13.13
CA MET A 188 -18.17 30.01 12.99
C MET A 188 -18.43 31.03 11.87
N PHE A 189 -18.35 32.31 12.23
CA PHE A 189 -18.49 33.45 11.31
C PHE A 189 -17.15 34.18 11.23
N ASN A 190 -16.72 34.49 10.02
CA ASN A 190 -15.47 35.16 9.77
C ASN A 190 -15.73 36.51 9.12
N PHE A 191 -15.12 37.56 9.66
CA PHE A 191 -15.15 38.92 9.15
C PHE A 191 -13.72 39.37 8.86
N ALA A 192 -13.43 39.68 7.63
CA ALA A 192 -12.10 40.11 7.21
C ALA A 192 -12.14 41.56 6.68
N ASP A 193 -11.18 42.37 7.11
CA ASP A 193 -10.96 43.73 6.59
C ASP A 193 -9.57 43.79 5.95
N THR A 194 -9.56 43.98 4.62
CA THR A 194 -8.35 44.12 3.80
C THR A 194 -7.97 45.54 3.54
N THR A 195 -8.74 46.52 4.08
CA THR A 195 -8.54 47.94 3.86
C THR A 195 -7.84 48.62 5.04
N ALA A 196 -7.95 48.06 6.24
CA ALA A 196 -7.43 48.65 7.47
C ALA A 196 -5.89 48.68 7.54
N VAL A 197 -5.22 47.66 6.95
CA VAL A 197 -3.76 47.58 6.92
C VAL A 197 -3.30 47.26 5.50
N ALA A 198 -2.29 48.00 5.05
CA ALA A 198 -1.76 47.79 3.69
C ALA A 198 -1.20 46.41 3.50
N ASP A 199 -1.55 45.78 2.39
CA ASP A 199 -1.07 44.45 1.97
C ASP A 199 -1.34 43.27 2.93
N SER A 200 -2.29 43.44 3.87
CA SER A 200 -2.68 42.41 4.83
C SER A 200 -4.15 42.52 5.23
N ALA A 201 -4.66 41.53 5.97
CA ALA A 201 -6.02 41.52 6.44
C ALA A 201 -6.09 41.45 7.97
N LEU A 202 -7.06 42.18 8.55
CA LEU A 202 -7.51 41.96 9.91
C LEU A 202 -8.63 40.89 9.88
N LEU A 203 -8.56 39.89 10.70
CA LEU A 203 -9.55 38.81 10.76
C LEU A 203 -10.24 38.82 12.12
N ARG A 204 -11.57 38.84 12.15
CA ARG A 204 -12.37 38.62 13.33
C ARG A 204 -13.11 37.30 13.18
N ILE A 205 -12.83 36.35 14.08
CA ILE A 205 -13.50 35.07 14.18
C ILE A 205 -14.54 35.15 15.28
N GLU A 206 -15.80 34.95 14.91
CA GLU A 206 -16.92 35.00 15.83
C GLU A 206 -17.58 33.62 15.91
N LEU A 207 -17.62 33.02 17.11
CA LEU A 207 -18.35 31.76 17.37
C LEU A 207 -19.67 32.10 18.05
N ARG A 208 -20.78 31.77 17.37
CA ARG A 208 -22.14 32.03 17.82
C ARG A 208 -22.84 30.75 18.26
N ASN A 209 -23.84 30.89 19.14
CA ASN A 209 -24.65 29.77 19.56
C ASN A 209 -25.82 29.47 18.61
N TYR A 210 -25.81 30.05 17.40
CA TYR A 210 -26.86 29.84 16.39
C TYR A 210 -26.23 29.88 14.98
N THR A 211 -26.92 29.27 14.04
CA THR A 211 -26.53 29.34 12.61
C THR A 211 -26.93 30.67 11.98
N ARG A 212 -26.42 30.97 10.80
CA ARG A 212 -26.72 32.22 10.06
C ARG A 212 -28.24 32.42 9.81
N ASN A 213 -29.02 31.34 9.71
CA ASN A 213 -30.45 31.36 9.40
C ASN A 213 -31.33 31.36 10.65
N GLU A 214 -30.75 31.26 11.86
CA GLU A 214 -31.47 31.30 13.11
C GLU A 214 -31.56 32.75 13.65
N LEU A 215 -32.73 33.09 14.21
CA LEU A 215 -32.84 34.39 14.86
C LEU A 215 -32.04 34.40 16.17
N PRO A 216 -31.34 35.50 16.50
CA PRO A 216 -30.57 35.62 17.73
C PRO A 216 -31.32 35.30 19.01
N SER A 217 -32.64 35.61 19.05
CA SER A 217 -33.53 35.29 20.17
C SER A 217 -33.80 33.81 20.35
N ALA A 218 -33.57 32.98 19.34
CA ALA A 218 -33.74 31.54 19.37
C ALA A 218 -32.41 30.78 19.61
N ALA A 219 -31.33 31.49 19.93
CA ALA A 219 -30.01 30.89 20.18
C ALA A 219 -30.11 29.90 21.34
N ARG A 220 -29.80 28.64 21.05
CA ARG A 220 -29.69 27.58 22.07
C ARG A 220 -28.27 27.59 22.64
N GLN A 221 -28.19 27.50 23.96
CA GLN A 221 -26.89 27.26 24.58
C GLN A 221 -26.39 25.87 24.20
N LEU A 222 -25.20 25.80 23.62
CA LEU A 222 -24.57 24.52 23.29
C LEU A 222 -24.06 23.89 24.57
N THR A 223 -24.56 22.72 24.91
CA THR A 223 -24.11 21.95 26.06
C THR A 223 -23.46 20.65 25.61
N PRO A 224 -22.40 20.19 26.29
CA PRO A 224 -21.86 18.88 26.01
C PRO A 224 -22.86 17.79 26.37
N TYR A 225 -22.99 16.79 25.51
CA TYR A 225 -23.87 15.64 25.68
C TYR A 225 -23.12 14.45 26.26
N THR A 226 -23.84 13.62 27.02
CA THR A 226 -23.38 12.31 27.49
C THR A 226 -24.27 11.22 26.92
N ILE A 227 -23.69 10.04 26.67
CA ILE A 227 -24.45 8.87 26.20
C ILE A 227 -25.22 8.29 27.39
N ARG A 228 -26.53 8.35 27.31
CA ARG A 228 -27.42 7.81 28.37
C ARG A 228 -27.51 6.28 28.30
N HIS A 229 -27.93 5.77 27.14
CA HIS A 229 -28.08 4.34 26.90
C HIS A 229 -27.55 3.96 25.55
N VAL A 230 -26.93 2.75 25.49
CA VAL A 230 -26.56 2.10 24.23
C VAL A 230 -27.42 0.86 24.09
N SER A 231 -28.22 0.81 23.03
CA SER A 231 -29.12 -0.30 22.72
C SER A 231 -28.81 -0.91 21.37
N TYR A 232 -29.12 -2.20 21.22
CA TYR A 232 -28.88 -2.95 19.99
C TYR A 232 -30.19 -3.42 19.39
N GLN A 233 -30.36 -3.24 18.11
CA GLN A 233 -31.46 -3.79 17.33
C GLN A 233 -30.92 -4.81 16.34
N MET A 234 -31.28 -6.07 16.52
CA MET A 234 -30.85 -7.19 15.67
C MET A 234 -32.05 -8.08 15.34
N PRO A 235 -32.05 -8.73 14.13
CA PRO A 235 -33.04 -9.74 13.78
C PRO A 235 -32.98 -10.95 14.74
N GLN A 236 -34.10 -11.58 14.98
CA GLN A 236 -34.16 -12.84 15.73
C GLN A 236 -33.42 -13.94 14.96
N GLY A 237 -32.60 -14.74 15.65
CA GLY A 237 -31.89 -15.88 15.08
C GLY A 237 -30.41 -15.64 14.77
N LEU A 238 -29.88 -14.42 14.87
CA LEU A 238 -28.47 -14.17 14.78
C LEU A 238 -27.79 -14.56 16.11
N ASN A 239 -26.96 -15.59 16.08
CA ASN A 239 -26.23 -16.06 17.27
C ASN A 239 -24.99 -15.19 17.51
N VAL A 240 -25.16 -14.09 18.25
CA VAL A 240 -24.07 -13.18 18.63
C VAL A 240 -24.10 -12.97 20.14
N THR A 241 -22.98 -13.22 20.80
CA THR A 241 -22.92 -13.09 22.26
C THR A 241 -22.90 -11.61 22.70
N PRO A 242 -23.59 -11.25 23.81
CA PRO A 242 -23.53 -9.88 24.35
C PRO A 242 -22.11 -9.43 24.69
N ARG A 243 -21.25 -10.35 25.10
CA ARG A 243 -19.83 -10.10 25.37
C ARG A 243 -19.10 -9.60 24.13
N PHE A 244 -19.33 -10.24 22.98
CA PHE A 244 -18.71 -9.85 21.71
C PHE A 244 -19.17 -8.44 21.27
N LEU A 245 -20.47 -8.13 21.40
CA LEU A 245 -20.98 -6.79 21.11
C LEU A 245 -20.29 -5.73 21.99
N GLY A 246 -20.07 -6.03 23.27
CA GLY A 246 -19.33 -5.14 24.19
C GLY A 246 -17.85 -5.02 23.87
N GLU A 247 -17.21 -6.06 23.33
CA GLU A 247 -15.78 -6.03 22.92
C GLU A 247 -15.55 -5.20 21.65
N ILE A 248 -16.51 -5.19 20.71
CA ILE A 248 -16.46 -4.36 19.48
C ILE A 248 -16.82 -2.91 19.77
N ASN A 249 -17.87 -2.70 20.58
CA ASN A 249 -18.42 -1.38 20.88
C ASN A 249 -17.47 -0.58 21.78
N LEU A 250 -17.18 0.65 21.37
CA LEU A 250 -16.37 1.59 22.17
C LEU A 250 -17.23 2.54 23.03
N LEU A 251 -18.54 2.46 22.89
CA LEU A 251 -19.49 3.36 23.55
C LEU A 251 -20.03 2.72 24.82
N SER A 252 -20.13 3.49 25.90
CA SER A 252 -20.73 3.06 27.16
C SER A 252 -21.63 4.17 27.74
N SER A 253 -22.63 3.75 28.53
CA SER A 253 -23.49 4.69 29.26
C SER A 253 -22.65 5.57 30.21
N GLY A 254 -22.99 6.85 30.28
CA GLY A 254 -22.34 7.85 31.14
C GLY A 254 -21.08 8.47 30.53
N MET A 255 -20.60 8.01 29.38
CA MET A 255 -19.44 8.64 28.75
C MET A 255 -19.83 9.88 27.94
N PRO A 256 -18.94 10.89 27.83
CA PRO A 256 -19.13 12.02 26.93
C PRO A 256 -19.33 11.56 25.48
N TYR A 257 -20.21 12.24 24.75
CA TYR A 257 -20.30 12.05 23.30
C TYR A 257 -18.95 12.33 22.61
N SER A 258 -18.59 11.49 21.68
CA SER A 258 -17.43 11.68 20.80
C SER A 258 -17.74 11.11 19.42
N GLU A 259 -17.66 11.97 18.39
CA GLU A 259 -17.88 11.58 17.00
C GLU A 259 -16.84 10.55 16.54
N THR A 260 -15.59 10.72 16.94
CA THR A 260 -14.49 9.78 16.63
C THR A 260 -14.75 8.39 17.20
N LEU A 261 -15.26 8.28 18.45
CA LEU A 261 -15.58 6.98 19.04
C LEU A 261 -16.77 6.32 18.35
N ILE A 262 -17.79 7.10 17.95
CA ILE A 262 -18.93 6.58 17.18
C ILE A 262 -18.48 6.09 15.81
N SER A 263 -17.67 6.88 15.09
CA SER A 263 -17.12 6.50 13.80
C SER A 263 -16.23 5.24 13.91
N ASN A 264 -15.39 5.15 14.93
CA ASN A 264 -14.56 3.97 15.17
C ASN A 264 -15.42 2.75 15.54
N THR A 265 -16.48 2.93 16.35
CA THR A 265 -17.44 1.86 16.65
C THR A 265 -18.14 1.37 15.38
N TYR A 266 -18.64 2.29 14.55
CA TYR A 266 -19.22 1.95 13.25
C TYR A 266 -18.24 1.13 12.38
N GLN A 267 -17.01 1.59 12.27
CA GLN A 267 -16.00 0.91 11.44
C GLN A 267 -15.64 -0.48 11.99
N ARG A 268 -15.60 -0.67 13.32
CA ARG A 268 -15.37 -1.98 13.93
C ARG A 268 -16.50 -2.95 13.62
N PHE A 269 -17.77 -2.51 13.72
CA PHE A 269 -18.90 -3.34 13.32
C PHE A 269 -18.90 -3.62 11.81
N ALA A 270 -18.67 -2.62 10.98
CA ALA A 270 -18.64 -2.75 9.52
C ALA A 270 -17.47 -3.61 9.00
N ALA A 271 -16.33 -3.61 9.67
CA ALA A 271 -15.20 -4.47 9.34
C ALA A 271 -15.43 -5.94 9.73
N ASN A 272 -16.46 -6.22 10.52
CA ASN A 272 -16.80 -7.57 10.92
C ASN A 272 -17.74 -8.21 9.89
N HIS A 273 -17.32 -9.33 9.31
CA HIS A 273 -18.05 -10.01 8.23
C HIS A 273 -19.42 -10.60 8.66
N ILE A 274 -19.79 -10.50 9.93
CA ILE A 274 -21.10 -10.95 10.44
C ILE A 274 -22.23 -10.00 10.02
N PHE A 275 -21.91 -8.70 9.86
CA PHE A 275 -22.88 -7.67 9.61
C PHE A 275 -22.77 -7.12 8.19
N ASN A 276 -23.89 -7.11 7.48
CA ASN A 276 -23.99 -6.53 6.14
C ASN A 276 -24.24 -5.02 6.21
N THR A 277 -25.11 -4.60 7.14
CA THR A 277 -25.42 -3.18 7.34
C THR A 277 -25.28 -2.83 8.82
N VAL A 278 -24.66 -1.71 9.09
CA VAL A 278 -24.52 -1.13 10.42
C VAL A 278 -25.09 0.28 10.37
N ASN A 279 -26.01 0.60 11.25
CA ASN A 279 -26.53 1.96 11.40
C ASN A 279 -26.49 2.36 12.87
N ILE A 280 -25.78 3.45 13.17
CA ILE A 280 -25.72 4.03 14.51
C ILE A 280 -26.54 5.32 14.49
N SER A 281 -27.65 5.33 15.17
CA SER A 281 -28.53 6.49 15.30
C SER A 281 -28.48 7.05 16.71
N LEU A 282 -28.43 8.37 16.80
CA LEU A 282 -28.39 9.11 18.05
C LEU A 282 -29.68 9.92 18.20
N THR A 283 -30.36 9.76 19.31
CA THR A 283 -31.59 10.49 19.62
C THR A 283 -31.36 11.34 20.87
N PRO A 284 -31.30 12.68 20.74
CA PRO A 284 -31.19 13.56 21.88
C PRO A 284 -32.41 13.42 22.80
N VAL A 285 -32.17 13.42 24.11
CA VAL A 285 -33.21 13.43 25.11
C VAL A 285 -33.46 14.89 25.50
N ASP A 286 -34.70 15.34 25.34
CA ASP A 286 -35.05 16.74 25.55
C ASP A 286 -34.61 17.24 26.94
N SER A 287 -33.95 18.40 26.97
CA SER A 287 -33.54 19.18 28.14
C SER A 287 -32.50 18.62 29.11
N THR A 288 -31.95 17.41 28.90
CA THR A 288 -31.00 16.79 29.86
C THR A 288 -29.53 16.83 29.46
N GLY A 289 -29.21 17.20 28.21
CA GLY A 289 -27.84 17.09 27.68
C GLY A 289 -27.40 15.62 27.52
N GLU A 290 -28.35 14.73 27.32
CA GLU A 290 -28.14 13.29 27.14
C GLU A 290 -28.58 12.86 25.74
N VAL A 291 -27.96 11.77 25.25
CA VAL A 291 -28.27 11.17 23.96
C VAL A 291 -28.39 9.65 24.10
N ASP A 292 -29.45 9.09 23.54
CA ASP A 292 -29.60 7.65 23.40
C ASP A 292 -28.96 7.17 22.09
N CYS A 293 -28.21 6.10 22.17
CA CYS A 293 -27.52 5.48 21.02
C CYS A 293 -28.19 4.15 20.67
N LEU A 294 -28.69 4.04 19.45
CA LEU A 294 -29.22 2.79 18.88
C LEU A 294 -28.31 2.28 17.81
N ILE A 295 -27.77 1.07 17.97
CA ILE A 295 -26.96 0.36 17.00
C ILE A 295 -27.83 -0.70 16.33
N ALA A 296 -28.26 -0.43 15.09
CA ALA A 296 -29.05 -1.36 14.28
C ALA A 296 -28.15 -2.16 13.36
N LEU A 297 -28.21 -3.47 13.44
CA LEU A 297 -27.34 -4.42 12.76
C LEU A 297 -28.18 -5.38 11.93
N THR A 298 -27.81 -5.58 10.64
CA THR A 298 -28.36 -6.63 9.80
C THR A 298 -27.33 -7.70 9.51
N PRO A 299 -27.69 -9.00 9.53
CA PRO A 299 -26.72 -10.07 9.30
C PRO A 299 -26.23 -10.13 7.87
N SER A 300 -25.01 -10.60 7.72
CA SER A 300 -24.42 -11.04 6.45
C SER A 300 -24.49 -12.56 6.32
N ASP A 301 -24.16 -13.09 5.14
CA ASP A 301 -23.92 -14.51 4.97
C ASP A 301 -22.71 -14.94 5.80
N LEU A 302 -22.92 -15.93 6.68
CA LEU A 302 -21.87 -16.41 7.60
C LEU A 302 -20.88 -17.36 6.94
N GLN A 303 -21.15 -17.82 5.74
CA GLN A 303 -20.30 -18.77 5.01
C GLN A 303 -19.93 -18.23 3.65
N ASN A 304 -18.66 -18.37 3.29
CA ASN A 304 -18.15 -17.96 2.00
C ASN A 304 -17.22 -19.03 1.42
N PHE A 305 -17.40 -19.32 0.13
CA PHE A 305 -16.50 -20.15 -0.67
C PHE A 305 -15.83 -19.29 -1.74
N GLU A 306 -14.52 -19.34 -1.76
CA GLU A 306 -13.70 -18.61 -2.72
C GLU A 306 -12.90 -19.60 -3.56
N VAL A 307 -13.10 -19.58 -4.87
CA VAL A 307 -12.37 -20.39 -5.83
C VAL A 307 -11.50 -19.48 -6.67
N ASN A 308 -10.18 -19.67 -6.61
CA ASN A 308 -9.22 -18.93 -7.39
C ASN A 308 -8.41 -19.85 -8.28
N MET A 309 -8.01 -19.36 -9.45
CA MET A 309 -7.08 -20.01 -10.35
C MET A 309 -6.05 -19.00 -10.82
N GLU A 310 -4.79 -19.26 -10.49
CA GLU A 310 -3.68 -18.40 -10.84
C GLU A 310 -2.79 -19.12 -11.88
N ALA A 311 -2.30 -18.36 -12.88
CA ALA A 311 -1.23 -18.82 -13.75
C ALA A 311 0.08 -18.16 -13.31
N SER A 312 1.16 -18.91 -13.28
CA SER A 312 2.47 -18.44 -12.84
C SER A 312 3.57 -18.87 -13.81
N THR A 313 4.65 -18.12 -13.82
CA THR A 313 5.90 -18.51 -14.44
C THR A 313 7.04 -18.14 -13.50
N ASN A 314 8.08 -18.96 -13.48
CA ASN A 314 9.25 -18.70 -12.64
C ASN A 314 10.53 -18.48 -13.49
N SER A 315 11.60 -18.11 -12.79
CA SER A 315 12.92 -17.84 -13.43
C SER A 315 13.54 -19.06 -14.12
N THR A 316 13.14 -20.27 -13.73
CA THR A 316 13.64 -21.51 -14.34
C THR A 316 12.89 -21.91 -15.61
N GLY A 317 11.92 -21.09 -16.05
CA GLY A 317 11.08 -21.34 -17.22
C GLY A 317 9.94 -22.32 -17.01
N LEU A 318 9.64 -22.67 -15.76
CA LEU A 318 8.46 -23.45 -15.41
C LEU A 318 7.21 -22.58 -15.52
N ILE A 319 6.20 -23.09 -16.20
CA ILE A 319 4.86 -22.51 -16.28
C ILE A 319 3.97 -23.27 -15.32
N GLY A 320 3.20 -22.57 -14.51
CA GLY A 320 2.39 -23.16 -13.46
C GLY A 320 0.93 -22.75 -13.49
N ILE A 321 0.08 -23.61 -12.97
CA ILE A 321 -1.32 -23.35 -12.66
C ILE A 321 -1.54 -23.65 -11.18
N THR A 322 -2.14 -22.69 -10.47
CA THR A 322 -2.37 -22.77 -9.03
C THR A 322 -3.86 -22.64 -8.72
N PRO A 323 -4.64 -23.72 -8.75
CA PRO A 323 -6.00 -23.73 -8.22
C PRO A 323 -6.00 -23.61 -6.70
N SER A 324 -6.93 -22.84 -6.15
CA SER A 324 -7.18 -22.79 -4.71
C SER A 324 -8.69 -22.71 -4.41
N LEU A 325 -9.06 -23.36 -3.31
CA LEU A 325 -10.40 -23.34 -2.73
C LEU A 325 -10.28 -22.93 -1.27
N THR A 326 -10.95 -21.88 -0.89
CA THR A 326 -10.99 -21.41 0.50
C THR A 326 -12.43 -21.37 0.99
N TYR A 327 -12.68 -21.99 2.13
CA TYR A 327 -13.93 -21.87 2.87
C TYR A 327 -13.71 -21.02 4.09
N ASN A 328 -14.60 -20.02 4.30
CA ASN A 328 -14.63 -19.19 5.48
C ASN A 328 -15.99 -19.32 6.18
N HIS A 329 -15.96 -19.48 7.51
CA HIS A 329 -17.14 -19.36 8.37
C HIS A 329 -16.91 -18.21 9.32
N TYR A 330 -17.70 -17.17 9.17
CA TYR A 330 -17.69 -15.98 10.01
C TYR A 330 -18.63 -16.20 11.22
N ASN A 331 -18.11 -16.10 12.43
CA ASN A 331 -18.90 -16.31 13.67
C ASN A 331 -19.11 -17.77 14.07
N LEU A 332 -18.03 -18.54 14.16
CA LEU A 332 -18.09 -19.98 14.46
C LEU A 332 -18.71 -20.29 15.84
N PHE A 333 -18.39 -19.50 16.85
CA PHE A 333 -18.84 -19.68 18.26
C PHE A 333 -19.74 -18.54 18.77
N GLY A 334 -20.13 -17.62 17.93
CA GLY A 334 -20.97 -16.46 18.31
C GLY A 334 -20.19 -15.25 18.83
N GLY A 335 -18.87 -15.27 18.77
CA GLY A 335 -17.98 -14.17 19.19
C GLY A 335 -17.22 -13.51 18.03
N GLY A 336 -17.70 -13.65 16.79
CA GLY A 336 -17.07 -13.06 15.61
C GLY A 336 -15.81 -13.80 15.13
N GLU A 337 -15.62 -15.04 15.56
CA GLU A 337 -14.48 -15.84 15.16
C GLU A 337 -14.58 -16.24 13.69
N VAL A 338 -13.48 -16.06 12.96
CA VAL A 338 -13.39 -16.48 11.57
C VAL A 338 -12.62 -17.78 11.48
N PHE A 339 -13.32 -18.83 11.07
CA PHE A 339 -12.70 -20.11 10.72
C PHE A 339 -12.41 -20.11 9.22
N THR A 340 -11.18 -20.46 8.84
CA THR A 340 -10.74 -20.57 7.45
C THR A 340 -10.20 -21.98 7.21
N LEU A 341 -10.62 -22.60 6.10
CA LEU A 341 -10.07 -23.85 5.59
C LEU A 341 -9.71 -23.66 4.12
N GLY A 342 -8.43 -23.79 3.80
CA GLY A 342 -7.89 -23.59 2.46
C GLY A 342 -7.24 -24.85 1.90
N PHE A 343 -7.49 -25.11 0.62
CA PHE A 343 -6.79 -26.11 -0.19
C PHE A 343 -6.14 -25.40 -1.38
N ARG A 344 -4.87 -25.67 -1.62
CA ARG A 344 -4.13 -25.09 -2.73
C ARG A 344 -3.31 -26.19 -3.40
N GLY A 345 -3.42 -26.26 -4.74
CA GLY A 345 -2.50 -27.02 -5.59
C GLY A 345 -1.61 -26.06 -6.36
N ASN A 346 -0.38 -26.45 -6.65
CA ASN A 346 0.51 -25.72 -7.57
C ASN A 346 1.17 -26.75 -8.48
N PHE A 347 0.84 -26.70 -9.76
CA PHE A 347 1.31 -27.64 -10.77
C PHE A 347 2.16 -26.91 -11.78
N GLN A 348 3.46 -27.19 -11.80
CA GLN A 348 4.41 -26.51 -12.68
C GLN A 348 5.05 -27.52 -13.63
N PHE A 349 5.25 -27.10 -14.87
CA PHE A 349 5.86 -27.91 -15.91
C PHE A 349 6.72 -27.01 -16.84
N LYS A 350 7.74 -27.58 -17.41
CA LYS A 350 8.59 -26.92 -18.40
C LYS A 350 8.21 -27.41 -19.81
N ILE A 351 8.05 -26.48 -20.74
CA ILE A 351 7.74 -26.84 -22.13
C ILE A 351 8.94 -27.54 -22.73
N ASN A 352 8.72 -28.72 -23.33
CA ASN A 352 9.73 -29.59 -23.96
C ASN A 352 10.72 -30.31 -23.00
N GLU A 353 10.46 -30.31 -21.70
CA GLU A 353 11.22 -31.08 -20.74
C GLU A 353 10.28 -31.90 -19.85
N SER A 354 10.81 -32.98 -19.26
CA SER A 354 10.06 -33.82 -18.32
C SER A 354 9.98 -33.25 -16.89
N ALA A 355 10.64 -32.11 -16.65
CA ALA A 355 10.67 -31.49 -15.34
C ALA A 355 9.28 -31.03 -14.90
N ARG A 356 8.81 -31.53 -13.74
CA ARG A 356 7.51 -31.19 -13.14
C ARG A 356 7.72 -30.89 -11.67
N SER A 357 7.00 -29.89 -11.18
CA SER A 357 6.92 -29.60 -9.75
C SER A 357 5.45 -29.56 -9.34
N ASN A 358 5.11 -30.34 -8.33
CA ASN A 358 3.75 -30.40 -7.78
C ASN A 358 3.80 -30.03 -6.30
N GLU A 359 2.89 -29.15 -5.90
CA GLU A 359 2.76 -28.73 -4.51
C GLU A 359 1.29 -28.79 -4.09
N PHE A 360 1.03 -29.30 -2.89
CA PHE A 360 -0.30 -29.35 -2.28
C PHE A 360 -0.20 -28.75 -0.89
N ALA A 361 -1.08 -27.81 -0.58
CA ALA A 361 -1.15 -27.22 0.73
C ALA A 361 -2.58 -27.28 1.28
N ILE A 362 -2.68 -27.62 2.56
CA ILE A 362 -3.89 -27.54 3.35
C ILE A 362 -3.61 -26.58 4.49
N THR A 363 -4.46 -25.56 4.62
CA THR A 363 -4.34 -24.56 5.67
C THR A 363 -5.65 -24.48 6.45
N THR A 364 -5.57 -24.47 7.77
CA THR A 364 -6.70 -24.18 8.62
C THR A 364 -6.34 -23.09 9.61
N GLY A 365 -7.28 -22.20 9.89
CA GLY A 365 -7.05 -21.07 10.78
C GLY A 365 -8.30 -20.67 11.54
N LEU A 366 -8.08 -20.17 12.76
CA LEU A 366 -9.12 -19.59 13.59
C LEU A 366 -8.64 -18.23 14.06
N THR A 367 -9.38 -17.18 13.68
CA THR A 367 -9.08 -15.80 14.03
C THR A 367 -10.13 -15.29 14.99
N PHE A 368 -9.70 -14.82 16.15
CA PHE A 368 -10.55 -14.20 17.17
C PHE A 368 -10.40 -12.68 17.04
N PRO A 369 -11.49 -11.89 17.04
CA PRO A 369 -11.44 -10.41 16.94
C PRO A 369 -11.09 -9.74 18.28
N LYS A 370 -10.13 -10.32 19.00
CA LYS A 370 -9.63 -9.86 20.30
C LYS A 370 -8.24 -10.45 20.59
N LEU A 371 -7.53 -9.87 21.58
CA LEU A 371 -6.29 -10.43 22.10
C LEU A 371 -6.59 -11.43 23.21
N LEU A 372 -6.44 -12.72 22.89
CA LEU A 372 -6.54 -13.78 23.89
C LEU A 372 -5.30 -13.78 24.78
N LEU A 373 -5.45 -13.97 26.08
CA LEU A 373 -4.37 -13.99 27.08
C LEU A 373 -3.63 -12.68 27.29
N LEU A 374 -3.95 -11.59 26.55
CA LEU A 374 -3.35 -10.28 26.69
C LEU A 374 -4.41 -9.17 26.88
N PRO A 375 -5.26 -9.23 27.91
CA PRO A 375 -6.38 -8.29 28.08
C PRO A 375 -5.96 -6.86 28.42
N PHE A 376 -4.68 -6.63 28.73
CA PHE A 376 -4.12 -5.31 29.11
C PHE A 376 -3.82 -4.39 27.93
N ILE A 377 -3.87 -4.91 26.68
CA ILE A 377 -3.68 -4.08 25.49
C ILE A 377 -5.05 -3.63 24.98
N GLU A 378 -5.47 -2.46 25.41
CA GLU A 378 -6.69 -1.82 24.89
C GLU A 378 -6.38 -1.06 23.61
N SER A 379 -7.16 -1.31 22.57
CA SER A 379 -7.12 -0.54 21.33
C SER A 379 -8.47 0.16 21.14
N ARG A 380 -8.45 1.48 21.09
CA ARG A 380 -9.64 2.31 20.78
C ARG A 380 -9.66 2.78 19.32
N THR A 381 -8.84 2.20 18.48
CA THR A 381 -8.78 2.50 17.03
C THR A 381 -9.92 1.82 16.29
N GLN A 382 -10.12 2.23 15.04
CA GLN A 382 -11.07 1.60 14.12
C GLN A 382 -10.77 0.12 13.80
N THR A 383 -9.51 -0.32 13.97
CA THR A 383 -9.08 -1.69 13.67
C THR A 383 -9.25 -2.56 14.91
N LEU A 384 -9.97 -3.67 14.77
CA LEU A 384 -10.09 -4.66 15.83
C LEU A 384 -8.75 -5.36 16.04
N PRO A 385 -8.30 -5.51 17.30
CA PRO A 385 -7.18 -6.39 17.59
C PRO A 385 -7.59 -7.84 17.31
N SER A 386 -6.65 -8.69 16.95
CA SER A 386 -6.94 -10.08 16.64
C SER A 386 -5.90 -11.04 17.18
N THR A 387 -6.38 -12.25 17.51
CA THR A 387 -5.54 -13.44 17.77
C THR A 387 -5.82 -14.45 16.69
N LYS A 388 -4.77 -14.96 16.05
CA LYS A 388 -4.87 -15.98 15.02
C LYS A 388 -4.14 -17.24 15.43
N VAL A 389 -4.83 -18.37 15.36
CA VAL A 389 -4.26 -19.72 15.48
C VAL A 389 -4.33 -20.34 14.10
N SER A 390 -3.24 -20.88 13.58
CA SER A 390 -3.27 -21.56 12.29
C SER A 390 -2.42 -22.81 12.28
N LEU A 391 -2.86 -23.79 11.49
CA LEU A 391 -2.16 -25.03 11.17
C LEU A 391 -2.09 -25.14 9.65
N ALA A 392 -0.91 -25.46 9.14
CA ALA A 392 -0.69 -25.66 7.71
C ALA A 392 0.16 -26.89 7.47
N TYR A 393 -0.22 -27.66 6.46
CA TYR A 393 0.57 -28.75 5.93
C TYR A 393 0.83 -28.49 4.46
N ASN A 394 2.09 -28.59 4.05
CA ASN A 394 2.51 -28.41 2.67
C ASN A 394 3.35 -29.61 2.24
N TYR A 395 2.94 -30.23 1.13
CA TYR A 395 3.67 -31.30 0.44
C TYR A 395 4.19 -30.70 -0.88
N GLN A 396 5.50 -30.79 -1.09
CA GLN A 396 6.15 -30.31 -2.29
C GLN A 396 7.01 -31.42 -2.90
N ASN A 397 6.70 -31.75 -4.16
CA ASN A 397 7.48 -32.69 -4.96
C ASN A 397 8.10 -31.98 -6.14
N ARG A 398 9.41 -31.92 -6.17
CA ARG A 398 10.25 -31.33 -7.22
C ARG A 398 11.13 -32.40 -7.83
N PRO A 399 11.71 -32.17 -9.03
CA PRO A 399 12.67 -33.12 -9.60
C PRO A 399 13.83 -33.44 -8.67
N GLU A 400 14.31 -32.45 -7.93
CA GLU A 400 15.51 -32.51 -7.10
C GLU A 400 15.25 -33.12 -5.72
N TYR A 401 14.04 -32.91 -5.16
CA TYR A 401 13.67 -33.45 -3.83
C TYR A 401 12.16 -33.43 -3.58
N THR A 402 11.75 -34.22 -2.61
CA THR A 402 10.40 -34.16 -2.03
C THR A 402 10.50 -33.68 -0.59
N ARG A 403 9.64 -32.73 -0.19
CA ARG A 403 9.60 -32.27 1.21
C ARG A 403 8.19 -32.09 1.74
N ASN A 404 8.06 -32.28 3.05
CA ASN A 404 6.87 -31.99 3.83
C ASN A 404 7.17 -30.87 4.82
N ILE A 405 6.24 -29.92 4.94
CA ILE A 405 6.31 -28.84 5.91
C ILE A 405 5.02 -28.86 6.73
N LEU A 406 5.15 -29.05 8.03
CA LEU A 406 4.05 -28.89 8.99
C LEU A 406 4.32 -27.64 9.81
N SER A 407 3.38 -26.70 9.79
CA SER A 407 3.50 -25.44 10.52
C SER A 407 2.30 -25.19 11.42
N ALA A 408 2.55 -24.71 12.64
CA ALA A 408 1.52 -24.27 13.57
C ALA A 408 1.92 -22.91 14.13
N THR A 409 1.01 -21.95 14.13
CA THR A 409 1.31 -20.61 14.61
C THR A 409 0.21 -20.07 15.52
N TYR A 410 0.61 -19.33 16.53
CA TYR A 410 -0.25 -18.54 17.38
C TYR A 410 0.24 -17.09 17.34
N GLY A 411 -0.60 -16.16 16.93
CA GLY A 411 -0.17 -14.81 16.69
C GLY A 411 -1.19 -13.75 17.07
N TYR A 412 -0.70 -12.55 17.32
CA TYR A 412 -1.45 -11.34 17.65
C TYR A 412 -1.26 -10.27 16.59
N SER A 413 -2.29 -9.50 16.33
CA SER A 413 -2.20 -8.28 15.50
C SER A 413 -3.08 -7.19 16.08
N TRP A 414 -2.54 -5.98 16.16
CA TRP A 414 -3.30 -4.80 16.62
C TRP A 414 -2.74 -3.52 16.00
N ALA A 415 -3.54 -2.45 16.02
CA ALA A 415 -3.13 -1.11 15.63
C ALA A 415 -3.06 -0.22 16.86
N ALA A 416 -1.94 0.49 17.06
CA ALA A 416 -1.82 1.52 18.08
C ALA A 416 -2.43 2.86 17.60
N SER A 417 -2.39 3.09 16.27
CA SER A 417 -3.02 4.24 15.61
C SER A 417 -3.42 3.86 14.18
N ARG A 418 -3.99 4.79 13.43
CA ARG A 418 -4.24 4.59 11.99
C ARG A 418 -2.96 4.32 11.21
N ASN A 419 -1.85 4.88 11.67
CA ASN A 419 -0.55 4.88 11.03
C ASN A 419 0.39 3.77 11.49
N LEU A 420 0.14 3.15 12.65
CA LEU A 420 1.06 2.23 13.32
C LEU A 420 0.38 0.91 13.67
N ARG A 421 0.91 -0.19 13.14
CA ARG A 421 0.40 -1.54 13.33
C ARG A 421 1.51 -2.47 13.82
N TYR A 422 1.13 -3.43 14.65
CA TYR A 422 1.99 -4.47 15.18
C TYR A 422 1.42 -5.85 14.87
N SER A 423 2.30 -6.80 14.63
CA SER A 423 1.96 -8.22 14.68
C SER A 423 3.05 -9.01 15.39
N VAL A 424 2.65 -10.00 16.18
CA VAL A 424 3.56 -10.87 16.94
C VAL A 424 3.09 -12.31 16.80
N THR A 425 3.98 -13.19 16.44
CA THR A 425 3.75 -14.65 16.40
C THR A 425 4.58 -15.29 17.51
N LEU A 426 3.92 -15.99 18.43
CA LEU A 426 4.55 -16.65 19.56
C LEU A 426 3.60 -17.68 20.19
N PRO A 427 3.84 -19.00 20.08
CA PRO A 427 4.92 -19.61 19.30
C PRO A 427 4.63 -19.71 17.81
N GLY A 428 5.68 -19.76 17.01
CA GLY A 428 5.69 -20.27 15.63
C GLY A 428 6.45 -21.59 15.59
N LEU A 429 5.78 -22.67 15.19
CA LEU A 429 6.36 -23.99 15.01
C LEU A 429 6.40 -24.32 13.52
N SER A 430 7.52 -24.85 13.02
CA SER A 430 7.62 -25.45 11.71
C SER A 430 8.51 -26.71 11.76
N VAL A 431 8.03 -27.78 11.20
CA VAL A 431 8.77 -29.05 11.08
C VAL A 431 8.92 -29.35 9.59
N ILE A 432 10.15 -29.37 9.13
CA ILE A 432 10.50 -29.62 7.72
C ILE A 432 11.19 -30.95 7.62
N LYS A 433 10.65 -31.82 6.78
CA LYS A 433 11.22 -33.14 6.44
C LYS A 433 11.43 -33.21 4.95
N ILE A 434 12.65 -33.61 4.56
CA ILE A 434 13.06 -33.78 3.16
C ILE A 434 13.23 -35.26 2.88
N PHE A 435 12.64 -35.70 1.77
CA PHE A 435 12.68 -37.08 1.31
C PHE A 435 13.14 -37.15 -0.14
N ASN A 436 13.59 -38.30 -0.57
CA ASN A 436 13.88 -38.58 -1.98
C ASN A 436 14.73 -37.50 -2.65
N ILE A 437 15.83 -37.10 -2.02
CA ILE A 437 16.79 -36.20 -2.64
C ILE A 437 17.45 -36.94 -3.81
N ASP A 438 17.45 -36.33 -4.99
CA ASP A 438 18.16 -36.84 -6.15
C ASP A 438 19.67 -36.90 -5.85
N GLU A 439 20.30 -38.05 -6.04
CA GLU A 439 21.71 -38.25 -5.69
C GLU A 439 22.64 -37.41 -6.56
N ASP A 440 22.32 -37.26 -7.84
CA ASP A 440 23.14 -36.46 -8.76
C ASP A 440 23.02 -34.97 -8.42
N PHE A 441 21.81 -34.50 -8.08
CA PHE A 441 21.61 -33.16 -7.54
C PHE A 441 22.45 -32.93 -6.28
N TYR A 442 22.35 -33.83 -5.29
CA TYR A 442 23.01 -33.64 -4.00
C TYR A 442 24.55 -33.71 -4.10
N LYS A 443 25.09 -34.63 -4.93
CA LYS A 443 26.53 -34.76 -5.15
C LYS A 443 27.14 -33.59 -5.94
N ASN A 444 26.34 -33.03 -6.84
CA ASN A 444 26.78 -31.90 -7.69
C ASN A 444 26.57 -30.53 -7.03
N LEU A 445 25.99 -30.47 -5.82
CA LEU A 445 26.08 -29.25 -5.03
C LEU A 445 27.55 -29.01 -4.67
N ASN A 446 28.16 -28.03 -5.29
CA ASN A 446 29.59 -27.73 -5.24
C ASN A 446 30.13 -27.38 -3.85
N SER A 447 29.23 -27.24 -2.86
CA SER A 447 29.55 -26.73 -1.54
C SER A 447 28.90 -27.57 -0.45
N SER A 448 29.68 -27.98 0.53
CA SER A 448 29.18 -28.61 1.77
C SER A 448 28.19 -27.71 2.50
N TYR A 449 28.34 -26.40 2.37
CA TYR A 449 27.41 -25.39 2.88
C TYR A 449 26.04 -25.52 2.19
N LEU A 450 25.97 -25.65 0.86
CA LEU A 450 24.73 -25.84 0.14
C LEU A 450 24.07 -27.19 0.47
N GLN A 451 24.87 -28.25 0.57
CA GLN A 451 24.37 -29.57 0.98
C GLN A 451 23.73 -29.55 2.38
N TYR A 452 24.28 -28.76 3.31
CA TYR A 452 23.73 -28.61 4.66
C TYR A 452 22.32 -28.00 4.66
N GLN A 453 21.97 -27.18 3.68
CA GLN A 453 20.64 -26.53 3.59
C GLN A 453 19.51 -27.48 3.22
N TYR A 454 19.83 -28.63 2.63
CA TYR A 454 18.86 -29.68 2.27
C TYR A 454 18.75 -30.75 3.35
N GLN A 455 18.58 -30.31 4.60
CA GLN A 455 18.42 -31.21 5.76
C GLN A 455 17.08 -30.97 6.46
N ASP A 456 16.64 -32.00 7.17
CA ASP A 456 15.51 -31.87 8.07
C ASP A 456 15.81 -30.83 9.14
N HIS A 457 14.82 -30.02 9.50
CA HIS A 457 14.97 -29.13 10.65
C HIS A 457 13.64 -28.85 11.34
N PHE A 458 13.76 -28.53 12.64
CA PHE A 458 12.69 -28.17 13.54
C PHE A 458 12.86 -26.71 13.94
N ASP A 459 11.87 -25.89 13.64
CA ASP A 459 11.89 -24.47 13.93
C ASP A 459 10.81 -24.14 14.98
N LEU A 460 11.20 -23.67 16.15
CA LEU A 460 10.29 -23.18 17.19
C LEU A 460 10.76 -21.80 17.65
N GLY A 461 10.00 -20.81 17.27
CA GLY A 461 10.44 -19.43 17.45
C GLY A 461 9.34 -18.42 17.70
N ALA A 462 9.74 -17.18 17.63
CA ALA A 462 8.90 -16.00 17.69
C ALA A 462 9.22 -15.07 16.53
N ALA A 463 8.20 -14.35 16.05
CA ALA A 463 8.36 -13.29 15.06
C ALA A 463 7.57 -12.06 15.47
N ALA A 464 8.08 -10.88 15.14
CA ALA A 464 7.41 -9.61 15.35
C ALA A 464 7.53 -8.74 14.10
N SER A 465 6.47 -8.02 13.75
CA SER A 465 6.47 -7.07 12.64
C SER A 465 5.88 -5.74 13.10
N ILE A 466 6.54 -4.66 12.73
CA ILE A 466 6.11 -3.28 12.97
C ILE A 466 5.93 -2.63 11.60
N TYR A 467 4.77 -2.05 11.39
CA TYR A 467 4.46 -1.29 10.17
C TYR A 467 3.99 0.11 10.53
N TYR A 468 4.69 1.11 10.00
CA TYR A 468 4.34 2.51 10.12
C TYR A 468 4.18 3.14 8.74
N THR A 469 3.18 4.00 8.57
CA THR A 469 2.98 4.80 7.35
C THR A 469 2.50 6.20 7.69
N THR A 470 2.90 7.19 6.91
CA THR A 470 2.38 8.57 7.04
C THR A 470 0.99 8.73 6.43
N ASP A 471 0.64 7.88 5.44
CA ASP A 471 -0.70 7.84 4.85
C ASP A 471 -1.25 6.40 4.91
N PRO A 472 -2.32 6.16 5.68
CA PRO A 472 -2.92 4.83 5.82
C PRO A 472 -3.88 4.46 4.69
N ALA A 473 -4.08 5.32 3.69
CA ALA A 473 -4.94 5.03 2.54
C ALA A 473 -4.39 3.84 1.73
N VAL A 474 -5.29 3.04 1.16
CA VAL A 474 -4.93 1.89 0.31
C VAL A 474 -4.17 2.35 -0.94
N ASN A 475 -4.58 3.49 -1.51
CA ASN A 475 -3.94 4.12 -2.66
C ASN A 475 -3.65 5.59 -2.32
N PRO A 476 -2.49 5.91 -1.71
CA PRO A 476 -2.12 7.28 -1.38
C PRO A 476 -2.05 8.17 -2.63
N THR A 477 -2.73 9.31 -2.58
CA THR A 477 -2.71 10.31 -3.68
C THR A 477 -1.65 11.38 -3.50
N GLY A 478 -1.17 11.58 -2.28
CA GLY A 478 -0.08 12.48 -1.92
C GLY A 478 1.27 11.78 -1.80
N SER A 479 2.26 12.52 -1.32
CA SER A 479 3.55 11.97 -0.91
C SER A 479 3.38 11.19 0.38
N TYR A 480 4.04 10.03 0.50
CA TYR A 480 3.94 9.19 1.68
C TYR A 480 5.24 8.42 1.93
N PHE A 481 5.43 8.09 3.20
CA PHE A 481 6.52 7.25 3.68
C PHE A 481 5.95 6.02 4.38
N TYR A 482 6.60 4.87 4.22
CA TYR A 482 6.35 3.74 5.13
C TYR A 482 7.65 3.06 5.56
N LEU A 483 7.59 2.52 6.76
CA LEU A 483 8.65 1.72 7.38
C LEU A 483 8.06 0.38 7.83
N ARG A 484 8.69 -0.70 7.40
CA ARG A 484 8.39 -2.04 7.88
C ARG A 484 9.63 -2.67 8.49
N THR A 485 9.49 -3.19 9.70
CA THR A 485 10.54 -3.92 10.41
C THR A 485 10.02 -5.29 10.76
N ASP A 486 10.70 -6.34 10.32
CA ASP A 486 10.39 -7.73 10.61
C ASP A 486 11.55 -8.33 11.42
N LEU A 487 11.23 -8.94 12.56
CA LEU A 487 12.16 -9.60 13.48
C LEU A 487 11.72 -11.04 13.66
N ALA A 488 12.65 -11.98 13.66
CA ALA A 488 12.38 -13.38 13.97
C ALA A 488 13.52 -13.99 14.79
N SER A 489 13.18 -14.91 15.65
CA SER A 489 14.13 -15.67 16.47
C SER A 489 13.63 -17.09 16.63
N SER A 490 14.50 -18.07 16.51
CA SER A 490 14.20 -19.48 16.75
C SER A 490 15.18 -20.13 17.71
N GLY A 491 14.76 -21.20 18.36
CA GLY A 491 15.58 -22.08 19.17
C GLY A 491 15.97 -21.57 20.56
N LEU A 492 15.62 -20.32 20.93
CA LEU A 492 15.97 -19.74 22.26
C LEU A 492 15.36 -20.57 23.40
N LEU A 493 14.07 -20.86 23.33
CA LEU A 493 13.37 -21.67 24.33
C LEU A 493 13.92 -23.09 24.40
N LEU A 494 14.22 -23.68 23.25
CA LEU A 494 14.76 -25.04 23.16
C LEU A 494 16.16 -25.15 23.75
N ASN A 495 16.97 -24.09 23.54
CA ASN A 495 18.32 -24.04 24.08
C ASN A 495 18.35 -23.89 25.62
N SER A 496 17.32 -23.31 26.24
CA SER A 496 17.21 -23.28 27.70
C SER A 496 17.09 -24.66 28.32
N GLY A 497 16.46 -25.60 27.59
CA GLY A 497 16.34 -27.02 27.96
C GLY A 497 17.38 -27.93 27.29
N LYS A 498 18.51 -27.38 26.83
CA LYS A 498 19.50 -28.10 26.01
C LYS A 498 19.98 -29.48 26.56
N ASN A 499 20.00 -29.64 27.88
CA ASN A 499 20.44 -30.89 28.54
C ASN A 499 19.40 -32.04 28.45
N LEU A 500 18.19 -31.74 27.99
CA LEU A 500 17.11 -32.72 27.80
C LEU A 500 17.14 -33.35 26.41
N TRP A 501 17.92 -32.78 25.46
CA TRP A 501 17.91 -33.19 24.06
C TRP A 501 19.09 -34.12 23.75
N GLN A 502 18.84 -35.14 22.92
CA GLN A 502 19.89 -36.01 22.40
C GLN A 502 20.76 -35.26 21.41
N GLU A 503 22.04 -35.63 21.34
CA GLU A 503 23.01 -35.03 20.42
C GLU A 503 23.38 -36.02 19.33
N ASN A 504 23.47 -35.60 18.08
CA ASN A 504 23.92 -36.42 16.96
C ASN A 504 25.45 -36.41 16.85
N GLN A 505 25.99 -37.16 15.87
CA GLN A 505 27.45 -37.24 15.62
C GLN A 505 28.08 -35.92 15.20
N ARG A 506 27.26 -34.90 14.77
CA ARG A 506 27.73 -33.58 14.39
C ARG A 506 27.70 -32.58 15.54
N GLY A 507 27.29 -32.99 16.73
CA GLY A 507 27.12 -32.13 17.88
C GLY A 507 25.80 -31.31 17.87
N GLU A 508 24.87 -31.63 16.99
CA GLU A 508 23.55 -30.99 16.92
C GLU A 508 22.57 -31.69 17.84
N ARG A 509 21.77 -30.93 18.58
CA ARG A 509 20.73 -31.44 19.47
C ARG A 509 19.44 -31.65 18.72
N LEU A 510 18.79 -32.77 19.00
CA LEU A 510 17.65 -33.27 18.25
C LEU A 510 16.38 -33.22 19.09
N ILE A 511 15.27 -32.83 18.43
CA ILE A 511 13.90 -32.96 18.91
C ILE A 511 13.21 -33.95 17.97
N TRP A 512 12.72 -35.08 18.52
CA TRP A 512 12.12 -36.15 17.72
C TRP A 512 13.03 -36.65 16.58
N GLY A 513 14.34 -36.65 16.81
CA GLY A 513 15.32 -37.06 15.82
C GLY A 513 15.66 -36.02 14.75
N ILE A 514 15.14 -34.82 14.86
CA ILE A 514 15.34 -33.70 13.92
C ILE A 514 16.14 -32.59 14.61
N PRO A 515 17.23 -32.07 14.03
CA PRO A 515 17.95 -30.91 14.58
C PRO A 515 17.07 -29.66 14.64
N TYR A 516 17.09 -28.97 15.77
CA TYR A 516 16.35 -27.70 15.85
C TYR A 516 17.18 -26.52 15.37
N ALA A 517 16.51 -25.64 14.62
CA ALA A 517 17.12 -24.39 14.12
C ALA A 517 17.28 -23.37 15.25
N GLN A 518 18.44 -22.70 15.28
CA GLN A 518 18.73 -21.65 16.24
C GLN A 518 19.30 -20.41 15.50
N TYR A 519 18.49 -19.35 15.40
CA TYR A 519 18.86 -18.13 14.66
C TYR A 519 18.17 -16.89 15.18
N LEU A 520 18.72 -15.74 14.79
CA LEU A 520 18.09 -14.43 14.82
C LEU A 520 18.02 -13.87 13.41
N ARG A 521 16.92 -13.24 13.07
CA ARG A 521 16.71 -12.60 11.76
C ARG A 521 16.03 -11.26 11.93
N ALA A 522 16.55 -10.24 11.25
CA ALA A 522 15.99 -8.90 11.21
C ALA A 522 15.96 -8.40 9.77
N GLN A 523 14.89 -7.69 9.41
CA GLN A 523 14.77 -7.01 8.13
C GLN A 523 14.07 -5.68 8.32
N VAL A 524 14.57 -4.64 7.66
CA VAL A 524 13.98 -3.30 7.65
C VAL A 524 13.80 -2.89 6.19
N SER A 525 12.63 -2.35 5.87
CA SER A 525 12.31 -1.76 4.57
C SER A 525 11.71 -0.39 4.79
N ALA A 526 12.36 0.64 4.26
CA ALA A 526 11.89 2.02 4.26
C ALA A 526 11.61 2.44 2.82
N VAL A 527 10.43 3.01 2.59
CA VAL A 527 10.00 3.50 1.27
C VAL A 527 9.46 4.91 1.41
N GLU A 528 9.99 5.79 0.58
CA GLU A 528 9.51 7.16 0.40
C GLU A 528 8.98 7.32 -1.02
N THR A 529 7.80 7.88 -1.17
CA THR A 529 7.22 8.24 -2.45
C THR A 529 6.89 9.72 -2.46
N LEU A 530 7.67 10.50 -3.19
CA LEU A 530 7.47 11.93 -3.39
C LEU A 530 6.66 12.15 -4.67
N ARG A 531 5.49 12.75 -4.54
CA ARG A 531 4.66 13.14 -5.68
C ARG A 531 4.84 14.61 -6.00
N PHE A 532 4.90 14.94 -7.29
CA PHE A 532 5.11 16.30 -7.76
C PHE A 532 4.48 16.52 -9.15
N GLY A 533 4.51 17.78 -9.61
CA GLY A 533 3.84 18.21 -10.84
C GLY A 533 2.44 18.73 -10.56
N SER A 534 1.79 19.29 -11.59
CA SER A 534 0.51 20.01 -11.48
C SER A 534 -0.66 19.17 -10.97
N ASP A 535 -0.59 17.82 -11.10
CA ASP A 535 -1.66 16.90 -10.70
C ASP A 535 -1.12 15.75 -9.87
N ASN A 536 0.03 15.91 -9.20
CA ASN A 536 0.75 14.82 -8.56
C ASN A 536 1.01 13.63 -9.51
N ASN A 537 1.11 13.91 -10.82
CA ASN A 537 1.22 12.91 -11.87
C ASN A 537 2.62 12.29 -11.96
N PHE A 538 3.62 12.97 -11.43
CA PHE A 538 4.97 12.44 -11.31
C PHE A 538 5.18 11.91 -9.90
N ALA A 539 5.90 10.80 -9.79
CA ALA A 539 6.31 10.27 -8.50
C ALA A 539 7.76 9.79 -8.55
N LEU A 540 8.54 10.19 -7.55
CA LEU A 540 9.87 9.63 -7.29
C LEU A 540 9.74 8.70 -6.08
N ALA A 541 9.85 7.40 -6.32
CA ALA A 541 9.81 6.39 -5.27
C ALA A 541 11.22 5.87 -4.99
N ALA A 542 11.61 5.86 -3.73
CA ALA A 542 12.88 5.34 -3.25
C ALA A 542 12.64 4.26 -2.19
N ARG A 543 13.35 3.14 -2.27
CA ARG A 543 13.34 2.09 -1.26
C ARG A 543 14.75 1.78 -0.79
N LEU A 544 14.89 1.63 0.52
CA LEU A 544 16.06 1.03 1.16
C LEU A 544 15.61 -0.21 1.90
N LEU A 545 16.26 -1.34 1.64
CA LEU A 545 16.00 -2.61 2.30
C LEU A 545 17.31 -3.18 2.85
N ALA A 546 17.32 -3.51 4.12
CA ALA A 546 18.42 -4.18 4.78
C ALA A 546 17.87 -5.37 5.56
N GLY A 547 18.49 -6.53 5.39
CA GLY A 547 18.15 -7.74 6.12
C GLY A 547 19.42 -8.47 6.57
N VAL A 548 19.38 -9.08 7.74
CA VAL A 548 20.45 -9.90 8.27
C VAL A 548 19.86 -11.04 9.07
N GLY A 549 20.42 -12.23 8.89
CA GLY A 549 20.11 -13.43 9.65
C GLY A 549 21.41 -14.04 10.18
N TYR A 550 21.39 -14.45 11.44
CA TYR A 550 22.55 -15.02 12.11
C TYR A 550 22.17 -16.33 12.78
N ALA A 551 22.72 -17.43 12.28
CA ALA A 551 22.62 -18.73 12.92
C ALA A 551 23.68 -18.88 14.00
N TYR A 552 23.30 -19.50 15.12
CA TYR A 552 24.20 -19.70 16.27
C TYR A 552 23.82 -20.98 17.05
N GLY A 553 24.67 -21.36 17.98
CA GLY A 553 24.38 -22.47 18.91
C GLY A 553 24.20 -23.80 18.18
N ASN A 554 22.96 -24.29 18.08
CA ASN A 554 22.64 -25.58 17.47
C ASN A 554 22.64 -25.56 15.92
N SER A 555 22.72 -24.40 15.30
CA SER A 555 22.71 -24.26 13.84
C SER A 555 24.00 -23.64 13.33
N SER A 556 24.61 -24.27 12.33
CA SER A 556 25.77 -23.71 11.61
C SER A 556 25.35 -22.67 10.58
N PHE A 557 24.20 -22.84 9.95
CA PHE A 557 23.65 -21.95 8.92
C PHE A 557 22.17 -21.67 9.16
N LEU A 558 21.65 -20.62 8.52
CA LEU A 558 20.22 -20.35 8.51
C LEU A 558 19.49 -21.47 7.73
N PRO A 559 18.28 -21.86 8.16
CA PRO A 559 17.41 -22.66 7.31
C PRO A 559 17.13 -21.97 5.97
N LEU A 560 17.04 -22.74 4.89
CA LEU A 560 16.83 -22.23 3.52
C LEU A 560 15.64 -21.27 3.41
N GLU A 561 14.56 -21.54 4.15
CA GLU A 561 13.33 -20.75 4.18
C GLU A 561 13.51 -19.39 4.86
N GLN A 562 14.56 -19.22 5.68
CA GLN A 562 14.86 -18.00 6.42
C GLN A 562 15.95 -17.15 5.74
N MET A 563 16.63 -17.71 4.73
CA MET A 563 17.66 -16.99 3.99
C MET A 563 17.07 -15.92 3.07
N PHE A 564 17.89 -14.97 2.68
CA PHE A 564 17.53 -13.92 1.75
C PHE A 564 17.89 -14.33 0.32
N TYR A 565 17.15 -13.78 -0.64
CA TYR A 565 17.43 -13.89 -2.07
C TYR A 565 17.26 -12.53 -2.76
N ALA A 566 17.91 -12.33 -3.89
CA ALA A 566 17.81 -11.13 -4.70
C ALA A 566 17.43 -11.47 -6.16
N GLY A 567 17.06 -10.42 -6.91
CA GLY A 567 16.52 -10.53 -8.26
C GLY A 567 14.99 -10.60 -8.32
N GLY A 568 14.46 -10.33 -9.51
CA GLY A 568 13.02 -10.37 -9.80
C GLY A 568 12.34 -9.00 -9.76
N ALA A 569 11.06 -9.02 -10.09
CA ALA A 569 10.21 -7.86 -10.33
C ALA A 569 10.13 -6.82 -9.20
N ASN A 570 10.37 -7.23 -7.94
CA ASN A 570 10.26 -6.38 -6.74
C ASN A 570 11.61 -6.23 -6.01
N SER A 571 12.72 -6.47 -6.68
CA SER A 571 14.06 -6.49 -6.12
C SER A 571 15.04 -5.87 -7.12
N MET A 572 16.08 -6.60 -7.52
CA MET A 572 17.06 -6.22 -8.52
C MET A 572 16.57 -6.62 -9.91
N ARG A 573 15.93 -5.70 -10.64
CA ARG A 573 15.17 -5.98 -11.87
C ARG A 573 16.04 -6.31 -13.09
N GLY A 574 17.36 -6.14 -12.99
CA GLY A 574 18.30 -6.64 -14.03
C GLY A 574 18.48 -8.16 -14.00
N TRP A 575 18.05 -8.86 -12.95
CA TRP A 575 18.19 -10.29 -12.76
C TRP A 575 16.84 -10.96 -12.56
N GLN A 576 16.72 -12.21 -13.01
CA GLN A 576 15.59 -13.06 -12.67
C GLN A 576 15.59 -13.36 -11.15
N SER A 577 14.46 -13.83 -10.64
CA SER A 577 14.35 -14.17 -9.21
C SER A 577 15.33 -15.28 -8.84
N ARG A 578 16.11 -15.07 -7.76
CA ARG A 578 17.12 -16.02 -7.25
C ARG A 578 18.28 -16.33 -8.21
N THR A 579 18.65 -15.35 -9.04
CA THR A 579 19.79 -15.49 -9.96
C THR A 579 20.87 -14.43 -9.72
N LEU A 580 20.87 -13.79 -8.55
CA LEU A 580 21.87 -12.80 -8.16
C LEU A 580 22.48 -13.16 -6.81
N GLY A 581 23.81 -13.19 -6.74
CA GLY A 581 24.58 -13.45 -5.52
C GLY A 581 24.54 -14.92 -5.07
N PRO A 582 25.00 -15.25 -3.88
CA PRO A 582 25.54 -14.34 -2.86
C PRO A 582 26.92 -13.78 -3.22
N GLY A 583 27.11 -12.49 -2.94
CA GLY A 583 28.36 -11.82 -3.21
C GLY A 583 28.77 -11.90 -4.68
N ARG A 584 29.90 -12.55 -4.94
CA ARG A 584 30.47 -12.80 -6.28
C ARG A 584 30.48 -14.28 -6.68
N SER A 585 29.77 -15.13 -5.91
CA SER A 585 29.68 -16.56 -6.24
C SER A 585 29.01 -16.78 -7.59
N PRO A 586 29.50 -17.75 -8.40
CA PRO A 586 28.92 -18.05 -9.70
C PRO A 586 27.50 -18.61 -9.56
N LEU A 587 26.69 -18.38 -10.61
CA LEU A 587 25.35 -18.96 -10.71
C LEU A 587 25.46 -20.45 -11.07
N ASP A 588 24.83 -21.31 -10.28
CA ASP A 588 24.65 -22.73 -10.65
C ASP A 588 23.35 -22.87 -11.47
N ASP A 589 23.49 -23.13 -12.77
CA ASP A 589 22.40 -23.26 -13.73
C ASP A 589 22.14 -24.71 -14.20
N GLN A 590 22.85 -25.70 -13.62
CA GLN A 590 22.76 -27.11 -14.00
C GLN A 590 21.38 -27.71 -13.69
N PHE A 591 20.67 -27.14 -12.70
CA PHE A 591 19.42 -27.66 -12.18
C PHE A 591 18.23 -26.74 -12.48
N SER A 592 17.02 -27.30 -12.36
CA SER A 592 15.77 -26.54 -12.54
C SER A 592 15.50 -25.55 -11.40
N ILE A 593 16.29 -25.54 -10.34
CA ILE A 593 16.20 -24.63 -9.19
C ILE A 593 17.46 -23.78 -9.12
N TYR A 594 17.28 -22.46 -9.10
CA TYR A 594 18.34 -21.53 -8.73
C TYR A 594 18.30 -21.27 -7.22
N ASN A 595 19.39 -21.55 -6.53
CA ASN A 595 19.52 -21.47 -5.09
C ASN A 595 20.44 -20.34 -4.62
N GLN A 596 20.42 -19.24 -5.30
CA GLN A 596 21.18 -18.08 -4.87
C GLN A 596 20.51 -17.43 -3.67
N VAL A 597 21.02 -17.77 -2.47
CA VAL A 597 20.52 -17.32 -1.16
C VAL A 597 21.69 -16.88 -0.28
N GLY A 598 21.42 -16.03 0.72
CA GLY A 598 22.45 -15.54 1.63
C GLY A 598 21.91 -15.18 3.01
N ASP A 599 22.80 -14.97 3.95
CA ASP A 599 22.51 -14.56 5.34
C ASP A 599 22.15 -13.06 5.44
N MET A 600 22.57 -12.24 4.51
CA MET A 600 22.41 -10.79 4.49
C MET A 600 21.91 -10.31 3.14
N ARG A 601 21.10 -9.24 3.16
CA ARG A 601 20.58 -8.56 1.96
C ARG A 601 20.64 -7.06 2.14
N LEU A 602 21.15 -6.35 1.14
CA LEU A 602 21.07 -4.90 1.06
C LEU A 602 20.57 -4.51 -0.32
N GLU A 603 19.57 -3.64 -0.40
CA GLU A 603 19.04 -3.10 -1.65
C GLU A 603 18.69 -1.63 -1.51
N ALA A 604 18.95 -0.90 -2.58
CA ALA A 604 18.52 0.46 -2.80
C ALA A 604 17.88 0.55 -4.18
N ASN A 605 16.64 1.00 -4.25
CA ASN A 605 15.87 1.10 -5.50
C ASN A 605 15.37 2.53 -5.63
N LEU A 606 15.47 3.08 -6.84
CA LEU A 606 14.95 4.40 -7.18
C LEU A 606 14.13 4.28 -8.46
N GLU A 607 12.92 4.83 -8.46
CA GLU A 607 12.00 4.77 -9.59
C GLU A 607 11.32 6.11 -9.80
N LEU A 608 11.52 6.70 -10.98
CA LEU A 608 10.77 7.87 -11.45
C LEU A 608 9.58 7.39 -12.28
N ARG A 609 8.38 7.72 -11.84
CA ARG A 609 7.10 7.41 -12.50
C ARG A 609 6.57 8.68 -13.16
N PHE A 610 6.09 8.57 -14.41
CA PHE A 610 5.58 9.71 -15.16
C PHE A 610 4.43 9.29 -16.08
N PRO A 611 3.44 10.18 -16.32
CA PRO A 611 2.34 9.88 -17.21
C PRO A 611 2.80 9.86 -18.66
N LEU A 612 2.27 8.94 -19.45
CA LEU A 612 2.47 8.91 -20.90
C LEU A 612 1.20 9.37 -21.63
N PHE A 613 0.24 8.50 -21.75
CA PHE A 613 -1.05 8.82 -22.34
C PHE A 613 -2.13 7.87 -21.81
N TRP A 614 -3.37 8.32 -21.78
CA TRP A 614 -4.54 7.60 -21.29
C TRP A 614 -4.29 7.08 -19.86
N LYS A 615 -4.33 5.79 -19.65
CA LYS A 615 -4.05 5.09 -18.37
C LYS A 615 -2.64 4.49 -18.31
N LEU A 616 -1.80 4.80 -19.30
CA LEU A 616 -0.44 4.30 -19.39
C LEU A 616 0.53 5.29 -18.76
N SER A 617 1.34 4.81 -17.85
CA SER A 617 2.44 5.54 -17.25
C SER A 617 3.77 4.85 -17.56
N GLY A 618 4.82 5.64 -17.74
CA GLY A 618 6.18 5.17 -17.86
C GLY A 618 6.89 5.15 -16.52
N ALA A 619 7.95 4.35 -16.42
CA ALA A 619 8.88 4.41 -15.32
C ALA A 619 10.32 4.28 -15.82
N LEU A 620 11.21 5.02 -15.16
CA LEU A 620 12.66 4.86 -15.24
C LEU A 620 13.14 4.41 -13.87
N PHE A 621 13.99 3.40 -13.82
CA PHE A 621 14.45 2.92 -12.53
C PHE A 621 15.95 2.55 -12.55
N THR A 622 16.52 2.57 -11.36
CA THR A 622 17.82 2.01 -11.07
C THR A 622 17.75 1.26 -9.75
N ASP A 623 18.39 0.09 -9.72
CA ASP A 623 18.46 -0.78 -8.56
C ASP A 623 19.92 -1.08 -8.25
N TRP A 624 20.30 -1.00 -6.98
CA TRP A 624 21.59 -1.41 -6.46
C TRP A 624 21.39 -2.36 -5.28
N GLY A 625 22.21 -3.40 -5.19
CA GLY A 625 22.18 -4.32 -4.06
C GLY A 625 22.71 -5.70 -4.39
N ASN A 626 22.67 -6.55 -3.40
CA ASN A 626 23.00 -7.98 -3.50
C ASN A 626 22.55 -8.70 -2.21
N ILE A 627 22.79 -10.00 -2.17
CA ILE A 627 22.82 -10.82 -0.97
C ILE A 627 24.25 -11.26 -0.67
N TRP A 628 24.54 -11.58 0.58
CA TRP A 628 25.85 -12.07 1.01
C TRP A 628 25.68 -13.09 2.14
N ASN A 629 26.69 -13.92 2.32
CA ASN A 629 26.83 -14.72 3.53
C ASN A 629 27.62 -13.93 4.60
N LEU A 630 27.36 -14.23 5.87
CA LEU A 630 28.14 -13.71 6.98
C LEU A 630 29.39 -14.56 7.19
N PRO A 631 30.53 -13.98 7.61
CA PRO A 631 31.73 -14.75 7.92
C PRO A 631 31.43 -15.81 8.97
N LYS A 632 31.77 -17.06 8.68
CA LYS A 632 31.64 -18.19 9.62
C LYS A 632 32.93 -19.01 9.64
N SER A 633 33.32 -19.44 10.83
CA SER A 633 34.44 -20.34 11.03
C SER A 633 33.88 -21.73 11.28
N SER A 634 33.71 -22.53 10.23
CA SER A 634 33.30 -23.93 10.34
C SER A 634 34.11 -24.78 9.38
N SER A 635 34.26 -26.07 9.69
CA SER A 635 34.89 -27.03 8.79
C SER A 635 34.20 -27.16 7.43
N LEU A 636 32.92 -26.76 7.35
CA LEU A 636 32.12 -26.77 6.11
C LEU A 636 32.44 -25.60 5.17
N THR A 637 33.17 -24.58 5.62
CA THR A 637 33.45 -23.36 4.86
C THR A 637 34.95 -23.14 4.65
N GLN A 638 35.80 -23.92 5.27
CA GLN A 638 37.24 -23.65 5.37
C GLN A 638 38.01 -23.82 4.04
N GLU A 639 37.50 -24.68 3.15
CA GLU A 639 38.10 -24.97 1.84
C GLU A 639 37.16 -24.64 0.66
N ASP A 640 36.07 -23.91 0.90
CA ASP A 640 35.05 -23.62 -0.10
C ASP A 640 35.33 -22.23 -0.72
N GLU A 641 35.89 -22.21 -1.93
CA GLU A 641 36.18 -20.98 -2.67
C GLU A 641 34.92 -20.18 -3.01
N ASP A 642 33.81 -20.86 -3.33
CA ASP A 642 32.55 -20.20 -3.66
C ASP A 642 31.94 -19.55 -2.42
N TYR A 643 32.11 -20.18 -1.25
CA TYR A 643 31.73 -19.55 0.01
C TYR A 643 32.57 -18.30 0.30
N ALA A 644 33.87 -18.32 0.06
CA ALA A 644 34.74 -17.17 0.28
C ALA A 644 34.34 -15.97 -0.60
N LEU A 645 33.92 -16.22 -1.86
CA LEU A 645 33.40 -15.21 -2.77
C LEU A 645 32.02 -14.66 -2.36
N SER A 646 31.27 -15.41 -1.58
CA SER A 646 29.92 -15.04 -1.10
C SER A 646 29.92 -14.14 0.13
N VAL A 647 31.04 -14.10 0.90
CA VAL A 647 31.09 -13.45 2.21
C VAL A 647 31.08 -11.92 2.11
N PHE A 648 30.27 -11.29 2.97
CA PHE A 648 30.18 -9.83 3.06
C PHE A 648 31.47 -9.20 3.60
N SER A 649 31.94 -8.15 2.91
CA SER A 649 33.01 -7.27 3.37
C SER A 649 32.67 -5.83 3.06
N PHE A 650 32.78 -4.93 4.03
CA PHE A 650 32.59 -3.50 3.81
C PHE A 650 33.56 -2.91 2.78
N LYS A 651 34.78 -3.44 2.69
CA LYS A 651 35.78 -2.99 1.71
C LYS A 651 35.37 -3.34 0.26
N ASP A 652 34.70 -4.49 0.10
CA ASP A 652 34.32 -5.00 -1.21
C ASP A 652 32.82 -4.79 -1.51
N MET A 653 32.07 -4.12 -0.65
CA MET A 653 30.64 -3.93 -0.80
C MET A 653 30.24 -3.36 -2.16
N MET A 654 30.99 -2.37 -2.66
CA MET A 654 30.72 -1.76 -3.98
C MET A 654 31.10 -2.66 -5.13
N ARG A 655 32.09 -3.54 -4.99
CA ARG A 655 32.50 -4.50 -6.02
C ARG A 655 31.64 -5.75 -6.05
N SER A 656 31.10 -6.15 -4.91
CA SER A 656 30.19 -7.28 -4.78
C SER A 656 28.72 -6.91 -4.88
N GLY A 657 28.41 -5.61 -4.92
CA GLY A 657 27.05 -5.08 -5.13
C GLY A 657 26.74 -5.01 -6.64
N ALA A 658 25.61 -5.55 -7.05
CA ALA A 658 25.10 -5.48 -8.41
C ALA A 658 24.42 -4.13 -8.67
N MET A 659 24.42 -3.67 -9.92
CA MET A 659 23.67 -2.49 -10.34
C MET A 659 22.88 -2.77 -11.61
N SER A 660 21.62 -2.36 -11.63
CA SER A 660 20.76 -2.40 -12.80
C SER A 660 20.04 -1.08 -13.04
N TRP A 661 19.60 -0.88 -14.26
CA TRP A 661 18.70 0.20 -14.63
C TRP A 661 17.69 -0.33 -15.64
N GLY A 662 16.60 0.39 -15.85
CA GLY A 662 15.60 -0.11 -16.78
C GLY A 662 14.44 0.83 -17.02
N LEU A 663 13.55 0.34 -17.87
CA LEU A 663 12.34 1.00 -18.32
C LEU A 663 11.13 0.15 -17.93
N GLY A 664 10.04 0.81 -17.59
CA GLY A 664 8.81 0.14 -17.28
C GLY A 664 7.58 0.83 -17.84
N ALA A 665 6.58 0.05 -18.16
CA ALA A 665 5.24 0.49 -18.52
C ALA A 665 4.25 0.05 -17.45
N ARG A 666 3.31 0.95 -17.08
CA ARG A 666 2.29 0.72 -16.08
C ARG A 666 0.93 1.06 -16.68
N LEU A 667 0.02 0.11 -16.67
CA LEU A 667 -1.34 0.28 -17.14
C LEU A 667 -2.30 0.21 -15.96
N ASP A 668 -2.90 1.36 -15.60
CA ASP A 668 -3.77 1.50 -14.44
C ASP A 668 -5.24 1.45 -14.84
N PHE A 669 -5.94 0.42 -14.39
CA PHE A 669 -7.38 0.24 -14.58
C PHE A 669 -8.21 0.76 -13.38
N GLY A 670 -7.57 1.34 -12.36
CA GLY A 670 -8.20 1.80 -11.12
C GLY A 670 -8.26 0.69 -10.05
N LEU A 671 -8.80 -0.48 -10.37
CA LEU A 671 -8.80 -1.66 -9.49
C LEU A 671 -7.53 -2.50 -9.62
N LEU A 672 -6.89 -2.46 -10.77
CA LEU A 672 -5.73 -3.29 -11.11
C LEU A 672 -4.70 -2.45 -11.87
N LEU A 673 -3.48 -2.43 -11.36
CA LEU A 673 -2.32 -1.87 -12.05
C LEU A 673 -1.49 -3.03 -12.60
N VAL A 674 -1.35 -3.12 -13.92
CA VAL A 674 -0.48 -4.09 -14.59
C VAL A 674 0.79 -3.39 -15.01
N ARG A 675 1.94 -4.00 -14.73
CA ARG A 675 3.23 -3.45 -15.13
C ARG A 675 4.07 -4.46 -15.91
N VAL A 676 4.87 -3.93 -16.79
CA VAL A 676 5.95 -4.65 -17.49
C VAL A 676 7.22 -3.85 -17.29
N ASP A 677 8.24 -4.48 -16.71
CA ASP A 677 9.56 -3.89 -16.49
C ASP A 677 10.61 -4.65 -17.33
N VAL A 678 11.49 -3.89 -17.97
CA VAL A 678 12.69 -4.41 -18.65
C VAL A 678 13.88 -3.82 -17.90
N GLY A 679 14.59 -4.67 -17.18
CA GLY A 679 15.78 -4.32 -16.44
C GLY A 679 17.04 -4.78 -17.17
N PHE A 680 18.01 -3.91 -17.30
CA PHE A 680 19.32 -4.18 -17.88
C PHE A 680 20.37 -4.28 -16.79
N LYS A 681 21.25 -5.27 -16.87
CA LYS A 681 22.41 -5.35 -15.98
C LYS A 681 23.36 -4.19 -16.30
N GLY A 682 23.68 -3.39 -15.30
CA GLY A 682 24.66 -2.33 -15.40
C GLY A 682 26.04 -2.81 -14.97
N TYR A 683 26.15 -3.28 -13.72
CA TYR A 683 27.34 -3.90 -13.17
C TYR A 683 27.00 -5.29 -12.64
N ASP A 684 27.75 -6.28 -13.09
CA ASP A 684 27.59 -7.67 -12.67
C ASP A 684 28.74 -8.04 -11.73
N PRO A 685 28.46 -8.37 -10.45
CA PRO A 685 29.50 -8.69 -9.47
C PRO A 685 30.20 -10.02 -9.72
N GLU A 686 29.57 -10.99 -10.39
CA GLU A 686 30.18 -12.27 -10.76
C GLU A 686 31.34 -12.06 -11.74
N SER A 687 31.10 -11.37 -12.84
CA SER A 687 32.10 -11.04 -13.85
C SER A 687 32.94 -9.82 -13.50
N GLN A 688 32.58 -9.06 -12.48
CA GLN A 688 33.22 -7.85 -11.97
C GLN A 688 33.42 -6.75 -13.05
N HIS A 689 32.52 -6.65 -14.01
CA HIS A 689 32.63 -5.61 -15.04
C HIS A 689 31.30 -4.87 -15.29
N TRP A 690 31.41 -3.69 -15.89
CA TRP A 690 30.27 -2.92 -16.36
C TRP A 690 29.90 -3.40 -17.77
N LEU A 691 28.64 -3.85 -17.94
CA LEU A 691 28.17 -4.32 -19.23
C LEU A 691 28.09 -3.16 -20.23
N ALA A 692 28.68 -3.36 -21.43
CA ALA A 692 28.55 -2.40 -22.51
C ALA A 692 27.16 -2.46 -23.17
N PRO A 693 26.67 -1.39 -23.84
CA PRO A 693 25.34 -1.36 -24.47
C PRO A 693 25.03 -2.53 -25.41
N ARG A 694 26.02 -3.10 -26.08
CA ARG A 694 25.87 -4.29 -26.94
C ARG A 694 25.54 -5.56 -26.12
N GLU A 695 25.97 -5.62 -24.86
CA GLU A 695 25.79 -6.76 -23.98
C GLU A 695 24.39 -6.71 -23.31
N TRP A 696 23.77 -5.53 -23.19
CA TRP A 696 22.41 -5.40 -22.66
C TRP A 696 21.35 -6.12 -23.48
N VAL A 697 21.57 -6.30 -24.79
CA VAL A 697 20.64 -7.03 -25.67
C VAL A 697 20.98 -8.51 -25.81
N SER A 698 22.04 -8.99 -25.15
CA SER A 698 22.33 -10.42 -25.03
C SER A 698 21.31 -11.13 -24.14
N ARG A 699 21.22 -12.45 -24.25
CA ARG A 699 20.26 -13.26 -23.46
C ARG A 699 20.40 -13.05 -21.94
N ASP A 700 21.63 -12.82 -21.47
CA ASP A 700 21.96 -12.71 -20.05
C ASP A 700 22.12 -11.26 -19.58
N GLY A 701 22.02 -10.28 -20.50
CA GLY A 701 22.21 -8.86 -20.21
C GLY A 701 20.95 -8.14 -19.70
N TYR A 702 19.76 -8.75 -19.81
CA TYR A 702 18.49 -8.15 -19.39
C TYR A 702 17.52 -9.18 -18.81
N ALA A 703 16.57 -8.68 -18.06
CA ALA A 703 15.43 -9.44 -17.56
C ALA A 703 14.12 -8.70 -17.82
N VAL A 704 13.08 -9.45 -18.17
CA VAL A 704 11.73 -8.93 -18.37
C VAL A 704 10.82 -9.45 -17.26
N HIS A 705 10.10 -8.55 -16.62
CA HIS A 705 9.21 -8.86 -15.52
C HIS A 705 7.79 -8.37 -15.80
N LEU A 706 6.83 -9.25 -15.61
CA LEU A 706 5.42 -8.90 -15.51
C LEU A 706 5.04 -8.82 -14.03
N GLY A 707 4.31 -7.80 -13.64
CA GLY A 707 3.87 -7.62 -12.25
C GLY A 707 2.49 -6.98 -12.15
N ILE A 708 1.88 -7.17 -10.99
CA ILE A 708 0.64 -6.52 -10.57
C ILE A 708 0.98 -5.59 -9.41
N GLY A 709 0.50 -4.35 -9.46
CA GLY A 709 0.84 -3.30 -8.50
C GLY A 709 2.21 -2.66 -8.73
N TYR A 710 2.58 -1.72 -7.86
CA TYR A 710 3.91 -1.12 -7.85
C TYR A 710 4.95 -2.09 -7.24
N PRO A 711 6.25 -1.98 -7.58
CA PRO A 711 7.28 -2.89 -7.06
C PRO A 711 7.54 -2.68 -5.56
N PHE A 712 7.29 -1.49 -5.06
CA PHE A 712 7.41 -1.07 -3.66
C PHE A 712 6.60 0.20 -3.43
#